data_034d4c8dd087febb6e5493a5addd4c49
#
_entry.id   034d4c8dd087febb6e5493a5addd4c49
#
_cell.length_a   1.000
_cell.length_b   1.000
_cell.length_c   1.000
_cell.angle_alpha   90.00
_cell.angle_beta   90.00
_cell.angle_gamma   90.00
#
_symmetry.space_group_name_H-M   'P 1'
#
loop_
_entity.id
_entity.type
_entity.pdbx_description
1 polymer ?
#
loop_
_entity_poly.entity_id
_entity_poly.type
_entity_poly.pdbx_seq_one_letter_code
_entity_poly.pdbx_strand_id
1 'polypeptide(L)'
;MQDTIKLSDVTVVAERPMIQRKADRMIVSVEHSKLLKSRSLSNILSLIPDVDYDGEGGISILGNGVKIYENGRTVKLSGAQLKRYLSSLRGNDIKSLEILPQATAEYDAEGATAILVINRQKKHEYGLSGYVGSEYERKSRNSFSDFVGLTYSWGKLAIYGNMVFGRSESRTKTAENDYGRDATVESMSESTDKGHYYMPKLGFDLNISPQQYLGAEWSGSYSKDYSNDCRVNSTVADRSAHTANIRSFAPYTLRDNNNNVTLNYEWKTDTLGSRLNIVADYAGKRERDIYKYENNYNLSGGSDSIISKSQPSYECIDIYSAQVDFAKILKRHQLTIGAKYVYADIGYNSRMHLGNTTLGGVLSEDIDQRDDFKYFERRYAVYGMYRYTARPWEVQMGVRDEYTEWETCQRVKDKLRNKRTDNTLFPSFFVRRDVGEGNALSLSYTQSINRPSYQMVNPFVFHLSETSYKEGNPNLRGELLYNAALQFVLKSRYVFSLSALFIDRKINEMYEQIGERQTRYTLKNDGRTKRLTLYMGIPFTWGVWNCRNNVELSESWYGNSAKRVNDFGVVFSSFNRFRLSKQFTAMANVRYVRHYKQLYLIQKTDYVGVDIEGDYNCFKDRLNVNFGVKDLLNSRGKNRQIFRNGGFEHHSDFHFLSRKFFVCLTYSFSAGSKRANRHDKTYSNEEDKERM
;
A
#
# COMPACT_ATOMS: atom_id res chain seq x y z
N MET A 1 47.13 48.76 30.16
CA MET A 1 46.44 47.45 30.37
C MET A 1 45.26 47.39 29.40
N GLN A 2 45.35 46.59 28.37
CA GLN A 2 44.22 46.39 27.44
C GLN A 2 43.44 45.19 27.94
N ASP A 3 42.19 45.43 28.39
CA ASP A 3 41.25 44.36 28.71
C ASP A 3 40.74 43.71 27.45
N THR A 4 41.16 42.47 27.20
CA THR A 4 40.62 41.63 26.17
C THR A 4 39.36 40.93 26.66
N ILE A 5 38.16 41.36 26.21
CA ILE A 5 36.91 40.68 26.39
C ILE A 5 36.89 39.43 25.55
N LYS A 6 36.98 38.24 26.14
CA LYS A 6 36.72 36.96 25.44
C LYS A 6 35.22 36.87 25.17
N LEU A 7 34.84 37.02 23.90
CA LEU A 7 33.51 36.64 23.44
C LEU A 7 33.40 35.12 23.53
N SER A 8 32.37 34.63 24.24
CA SER A 8 32.00 33.21 24.28
C SER A 8 31.56 32.77 22.91
N ASP A 9 32.07 31.63 22.45
CA ASP A 9 31.73 31.02 21.18
C ASP A 9 30.18 30.88 21.07
N VAL A 10 29.58 31.60 20.15
CA VAL A 10 28.20 31.46 19.77
C VAL A 10 28.09 30.23 18.87
N THR A 11 27.75 29.10 19.45
CA THR A 11 27.46 27.90 18.67
C THR A 11 26.08 28.06 18.04
N VAL A 12 26.03 28.46 16.77
CA VAL A 12 24.79 28.46 16.00
C VAL A 12 24.43 26.99 15.68
N VAL A 13 23.53 26.42 16.45
CA VAL A 13 22.93 25.11 16.18
C VAL A 13 21.81 25.34 15.15
N ALA A 14 22.14 25.21 13.87
CA ALA A 14 21.10 25.17 12.82
C ALA A 14 20.35 23.84 12.95
N GLU A 15 19.11 23.86 13.45
CA GLU A 15 18.21 22.70 13.37
C GLU A 15 17.86 22.45 11.92
N ARG A 16 18.18 21.27 11.40
CA ARG A 16 17.75 20.85 10.05
C ARG A 16 16.23 20.84 9.97
N PRO A 17 15.63 21.41 8.93
CA PRO A 17 14.18 21.40 8.78
C PRO A 17 13.69 19.95 8.71
N MET A 18 12.64 19.64 9.45
CA MET A 18 12.01 18.29 9.47
C MET A 18 11.56 17.85 8.05
N ILE A 19 11.24 18.79 7.20
CA ILE A 19 10.79 18.56 5.83
C ILE A 19 11.68 19.35 4.88
N GLN A 20 12.31 18.65 3.94
CA GLN A 20 13.08 19.22 2.84
C GLN A 20 12.39 18.89 1.51
N ARG A 21 12.20 19.87 0.64
CA ARG A 21 11.64 19.66 -0.70
C ARG A 21 12.78 19.76 -1.73
N LYS A 22 13.01 18.66 -2.44
CA LYS A 22 13.87 18.59 -3.62
C LYS A 22 13.04 18.67 -4.90
N ALA A 23 13.70 18.63 -6.02
CA ALA A 23 13.09 18.75 -7.32
C ALA A 23 12.07 17.64 -7.62
N ASP A 24 12.41 16.39 -7.32
CA ASP A 24 11.64 15.20 -7.61
C ASP A 24 10.92 14.63 -6.37
N ARG A 25 11.31 15.05 -5.15
CA ARG A 25 10.84 14.43 -3.92
C ARG A 25 10.79 15.38 -2.73
N MET A 26 9.98 15.02 -1.76
CA MET A 26 9.99 15.59 -0.41
C MET A 26 10.67 14.60 0.54
N ILE A 27 11.59 15.07 1.35
CA ILE A 27 12.29 14.28 2.36
C ILE A 27 11.78 14.70 3.75
N VAL A 28 11.29 13.74 4.52
CA VAL A 28 10.86 13.91 5.91
C VAL A 28 11.88 13.25 6.82
N SER A 29 12.62 14.04 7.59
CA SER A 29 13.64 13.55 8.53
C SER A 29 12.96 13.08 9.82
N VAL A 30 12.83 11.76 10.00
CA VAL A 30 12.21 11.16 11.18
C VAL A 30 13.20 11.15 12.35
N GLU A 31 14.47 10.92 12.08
CA GLU A 31 15.55 10.86 13.09
C GLU A 31 15.74 12.16 13.88
N HIS A 32 15.35 13.31 13.33
CA HIS A 32 15.48 14.62 13.97
C HIS A 32 14.16 15.07 14.66
N SER A 33 13.08 14.29 14.53
CA SER A 33 11.77 14.62 15.11
C SER A 33 11.47 13.77 16.35
N LYS A 34 11.46 14.36 17.53
CA LYS A 34 11.04 13.67 18.77
C LYS A 34 9.60 13.12 18.67
N LEU A 35 8.72 13.84 17.99
CA LEU A 35 7.33 13.44 17.79
C LEU A 35 7.20 12.19 16.93
N LEU A 36 8.00 12.07 15.87
CA LEU A 36 7.87 10.97 14.91
C LEU A 36 8.57 9.69 15.39
N LYS A 37 9.65 9.82 16.18
CA LYS A 37 10.44 8.67 16.66
C LYS A 37 9.63 7.63 17.43
N SER A 38 8.75 8.07 18.30
CA SER A 38 7.95 7.18 19.18
C SER A 38 6.75 6.55 18.47
N ARG A 39 6.37 7.05 17.28
CA ARG A 39 5.17 6.63 16.58
C ARG A 39 5.41 5.47 15.64
N SER A 40 4.33 4.72 15.33
CA SER A 40 4.33 3.79 14.19
C SER A 40 4.37 4.55 12.87
N LEU A 41 4.88 3.91 11.83
CA LEU A 41 4.90 4.53 10.50
C LEU A 41 3.48 4.86 10.01
N SER A 42 2.48 4.02 10.30
CA SER A 42 1.08 4.31 9.99
C SER A 42 0.61 5.66 10.58
N ASN A 43 1.00 5.95 11.82
CA ASN A 43 0.69 7.23 12.47
C ASN A 43 1.57 8.38 11.93
N ILE A 44 2.81 8.09 11.52
CA ILE A 44 3.69 9.08 10.89
C ILE A 44 3.12 9.52 9.55
N LEU A 45 2.66 8.59 8.71
CA LEU A 45 2.10 8.87 7.39
C LEU A 45 0.91 9.83 7.46
N SER A 46 0.05 9.67 8.47
CA SER A 46 -1.08 10.59 8.70
C SER A 46 -0.65 12.02 9.01
N LEU A 47 0.61 12.25 9.38
CA LEU A 47 1.16 13.56 9.71
C LEU A 47 1.98 14.19 8.58
N ILE A 48 2.32 13.43 7.54
CA ILE A 48 3.17 13.90 6.44
C ILE A 48 2.35 14.70 5.44
N PRO A 49 2.85 15.87 4.99
CA PRO A 49 2.22 16.61 3.90
C PRO A 49 2.11 15.76 2.64
N ASP A 50 1.07 16.04 1.84
CA ASP A 50 0.87 15.48 0.51
C ASP A 50 0.66 13.95 0.49
N VAL A 51 0.70 13.29 1.67
CA VAL A 51 0.41 11.87 1.87
C VAL A 51 -0.95 11.71 2.51
N ASP A 52 -1.76 10.87 1.93
CA ASP A 52 -3.07 10.50 2.43
C ASP A 52 -3.09 9.01 2.77
N TYR A 53 -3.38 8.69 4.02
CA TYR A 53 -3.42 7.33 4.55
C TYR A 53 -4.80 7.05 5.13
N ASP A 54 -5.50 6.04 4.60
CA ASP A 54 -6.88 5.72 5.00
C ASP A 54 -6.99 5.00 6.35
N GLY A 55 -5.86 4.57 6.92
CA GLY A 55 -5.83 3.80 8.17
C GLY A 55 -6.07 2.30 7.99
N GLU A 56 -6.36 1.83 6.79
CA GLU A 56 -6.62 0.42 6.46
C GLU A 56 -5.60 -0.18 5.46
N GLY A 57 -4.55 0.59 5.14
CA GLY A 57 -3.45 0.17 4.25
C GLY A 57 -3.43 0.88 2.89
N GLY A 58 -4.44 1.68 2.58
CA GLY A 58 -4.45 2.52 1.39
C GLY A 58 -3.61 3.78 1.60
N ILE A 59 -2.67 4.04 0.70
CA ILE A 59 -1.83 5.24 0.69
C ILE A 59 -1.96 5.91 -0.65
N SER A 60 -2.12 7.24 -0.65
CA SER A 60 -1.98 8.05 -1.86
C SER A 60 -1.07 9.25 -1.61
N ILE A 61 -0.38 9.70 -2.65
CA ILE A 61 0.44 10.91 -2.66
C ILE A 61 -0.11 11.83 -3.74
N LEU A 62 -0.59 13.01 -3.34
CA LEU A 62 -1.25 13.97 -4.25
C LEU A 62 -2.37 13.28 -5.08
N GLY A 63 -3.15 12.39 -4.46
CA GLY A 63 -4.23 11.64 -5.11
C GLY A 63 -3.78 10.42 -5.95
N ASN A 64 -2.47 10.18 -6.11
CA ASN A 64 -1.95 9.05 -6.87
C ASN A 64 -1.67 7.86 -5.96
N GLY A 65 -1.95 6.64 -6.44
CA GLY A 65 -1.59 5.41 -5.75
C GLY A 65 -0.07 5.27 -5.53
N VAL A 66 0.33 4.58 -4.46
CA VAL A 66 1.72 4.57 -3.98
C VAL A 66 2.32 3.18 -4.01
N LYS A 67 3.55 3.09 -4.51
CA LYS A 67 4.42 1.94 -4.33
C LYS A 67 5.44 2.25 -3.24
N ILE A 68 5.64 1.30 -2.33
CA ILE A 68 6.50 1.49 -1.16
C ILE A 68 7.82 0.78 -1.37
N TYR A 69 8.91 1.47 -1.04
CA TYR A 69 10.25 0.92 -0.99
C TYR A 69 10.83 1.08 0.43
N GLU A 70 11.43 0.05 0.97
CA GLU A 70 12.21 0.09 2.20
C GLU A 70 13.67 -0.19 1.90
N ASN A 71 14.58 0.77 2.15
CA ASN A 71 16.01 0.66 1.83
C ASN A 71 16.29 0.20 0.39
N GLY A 72 15.54 0.73 -0.59
CA GLY A 72 15.64 0.36 -2.00
C GLY A 72 14.88 -0.89 -2.43
N ARG A 73 14.17 -1.57 -1.52
CA ARG A 73 13.42 -2.82 -1.75
C ARG A 73 11.93 -2.55 -1.88
N THR A 74 11.26 -3.17 -2.82
CA THR A 74 9.79 -3.05 -2.93
C THR A 74 9.08 -3.80 -1.81
N VAL A 75 8.17 -3.13 -1.11
CA VAL A 75 7.27 -3.75 -0.14
C VAL A 75 6.07 -4.34 -0.89
N LYS A 76 6.03 -5.66 -1.02
CA LYS A 76 5.00 -6.40 -1.79
C LYS A 76 3.83 -6.83 -0.89
N LEU A 77 3.26 -5.89 -0.14
CA LEU A 77 2.13 -6.10 0.75
C LEU A 77 0.99 -5.16 0.36
N SER A 78 -0.26 -5.58 0.57
CA SER A 78 -1.46 -4.79 0.30
C SER A 78 -2.51 -4.96 1.40
N GLY A 79 -3.50 -4.07 1.45
CA GLY A 79 -4.64 -4.15 2.37
C GLY A 79 -4.22 -4.36 3.83
N ALA A 80 -4.84 -5.31 4.50
CA ALA A 80 -4.62 -5.59 5.92
C ALA A 80 -3.17 -5.96 6.25
N GLN A 81 -2.45 -6.64 5.35
CA GLN A 81 -1.04 -6.97 5.55
C GLN A 81 -0.17 -5.72 5.53
N LEU A 82 -0.39 -4.83 4.56
CA LEU A 82 0.32 -3.55 4.49
C LEU A 82 0.03 -2.68 5.71
N LYS A 83 -1.22 -2.62 6.16
CA LYS A 83 -1.59 -1.94 7.40
C LYS A 83 -0.79 -2.45 8.61
N ARG A 84 -0.74 -3.78 8.80
CA ARG A 84 0.01 -4.42 9.90
C ARG A 84 1.50 -4.08 9.79
N TYR A 85 2.06 -4.18 8.59
CA TYR A 85 3.47 -3.86 8.32
C TYR A 85 3.80 -2.39 8.67
N LEU A 86 3.01 -1.43 8.19
CA LEU A 86 3.21 -0.01 8.49
C LEU A 86 3.05 0.29 9.99
N SER A 87 2.16 -0.39 10.65
CA SER A 87 1.97 -0.28 12.11
C SER A 87 3.12 -0.91 12.91
N SER A 88 3.82 -1.90 12.35
CA SER A 88 4.96 -2.55 12.97
C SER A 88 6.24 -1.70 12.94
N LEU A 89 6.40 -0.85 11.93
CA LEU A 89 7.57 0.00 11.78
C LEU A 89 7.49 1.19 12.73
N ARG A 90 8.54 1.38 13.53
CA ARG A 90 8.62 2.49 14.48
C ARG A 90 9.53 3.59 13.98
N GLY A 91 9.20 4.84 14.30
CA GLY A 91 10.00 6.00 13.90
C GLY A 91 11.44 5.95 14.41
N ASN A 92 11.68 5.30 15.56
CA ASN A 92 13.04 5.06 16.07
C ASN A 92 13.93 4.24 15.11
N ASP A 93 13.33 3.45 14.23
CA ASP A 93 14.04 2.63 13.25
C ASP A 93 14.09 3.29 11.87
N ILE A 94 13.48 4.47 11.72
CA ILE A 94 13.39 5.19 10.45
C ILE A 94 14.29 6.43 10.50
N LYS A 95 15.18 6.56 9.52
CA LYS A 95 16.01 7.75 9.32
C LYS A 95 15.19 8.86 8.67
N SER A 96 14.62 8.54 7.51
CA SER A 96 13.86 9.47 6.70
C SER A 96 12.81 8.76 5.85
N LEU A 97 11.83 9.51 5.42
CA LEU A 97 10.87 9.11 4.40
C LEU A 97 11.04 10.01 3.19
N GLU A 98 11.10 9.43 1.99
CA GLU A 98 11.14 10.18 0.74
C GLU A 98 9.82 9.97 0.01
N ILE A 99 9.18 11.06 -0.35
CA ILE A 99 7.89 11.10 -0.99
C ILE A 99 8.07 11.62 -2.41
N LEU A 100 7.97 10.73 -3.39
CA LEU A 100 8.08 11.07 -4.81
C LEU A 100 6.66 11.06 -5.40
N PRO A 101 6.11 12.20 -5.79
CA PRO A 101 4.79 12.26 -6.43
C PRO A 101 4.70 11.47 -7.73
N GLN A 102 5.83 11.22 -8.38
CA GLN A 102 5.94 10.45 -9.62
C GLN A 102 7.19 9.58 -9.58
N ALA A 103 7.06 8.34 -10.09
CA ALA A 103 8.16 7.40 -10.20
C ALA A 103 9.17 7.83 -11.26
N THR A 104 10.46 7.71 -10.98
CA THR A 104 11.56 7.95 -11.92
C THR A 104 12.02 6.62 -12.54
N ALA A 105 12.84 6.66 -13.61
CA ALA A 105 13.27 5.46 -14.35
C ALA A 105 14.05 4.42 -13.51
N GLU A 106 14.62 4.80 -12.36
CA GLU A 106 15.31 3.90 -11.43
C GLU A 106 14.38 2.95 -10.68
N TYR A 107 13.07 3.29 -10.60
CA TYR A 107 12.05 2.46 -9.98
C TYR A 107 11.33 1.59 -11.03
N ASP A 108 10.69 0.52 -10.56
CA ASP A 108 9.88 -0.32 -11.43
C ASP A 108 8.76 0.48 -12.08
N ALA A 109 8.57 0.30 -13.37
CA ALA A 109 7.46 0.92 -14.10
C ALA A 109 6.09 0.38 -13.67
N GLU A 110 6.08 -0.79 -13.01
CA GLU A 110 4.86 -1.46 -12.53
C GLU A 110 4.30 -0.80 -11.27
N GLY A 111 2.99 -0.65 -11.23
CA GLY A 111 2.22 -0.19 -10.08
C GLY A 111 1.95 1.30 -10.09
N ALA A 112 2.05 1.92 -8.93
CA ALA A 112 1.61 3.28 -8.69
C ALA A 112 2.40 4.36 -9.45
N THR A 113 1.76 5.50 -9.63
CA THR A 113 2.38 6.70 -10.19
C THR A 113 3.25 7.46 -9.18
N ALA A 114 3.14 7.15 -7.89
CA ALA A 114 3.91 7.77 -6.80
C ALA A 114 4.73 6.73 -6.02
N ILE A 115 5.79 7.19 -5.34
CA ILE A 115 6.73 6.36 -4.59
C ILE A 115 6.87 6.89 -3.15
N LEU A 116 6.81 5.99 -2.18
CA LEU A 116 7.21 6.23 -0.79
C LEU A 116 8.46 5.39 -0.49
N VAL A 117 9.58 6.05 -0.20
CA VAL A 117 10.81 5.38 0.22
C VAL A 117 10.97 5.50 1.73
N ILE A 118 11.12 4.38 2.40
CA ILE A 118 11.38 4.26 3.83
C ILE A 118 12.87 3.98 4.00
N ASN A 119 13.63 4.97 4.43
CA ASN A 119 15.04 4.80 4.74
C ASN A 119 15.19 4.45 6.22
N ARG A 120 15.69 3.25 6.51
CA ARG A 120 15.94 2.80 7.88
C ARG A 120 17.14 3.51 8.48
N GLN A 121 17.09 3.71 9.78
CA GLN A 121 18.20 4.28 10.52
C GLN A 121 19.34 3.26 10.63
N LYS A 122 20.51 3.55 10.05
CA LYS A 122 21.73 2.81 10.29
C LYS A 122 22.29 3.26 11.66
N LYS A 123 21.96 2.53 12.72
CA LYS A 123 22.46 2.85 14.07
C LYS A 123 23.92 2.45 14.18
N HIS A 124 24.81 3.41 14.26
CA HIS A 124 26.24 3.21 14.53
C HIS A 124 26.60 3.41 16.02
N GLU A 125 25.64 3.21 16.93
CA GLU A 125 25.90 3.24 18.36
C GLU A 125 26.45 1.87 18.80
N TYR A 126 27.59 1.89 19.52
CA TYR A 126 28.07 0.68 20.19
C TYR A 126 27.12 0.31 21.33
N GLY A 127 26.57 -0.87 21.31
CA GLY A 127 25.72 -1.36 22.38
C GLY A 127 24.36 -1.88 21.91
N LEU A 128 23.48 -2.05 22.87
CA LEU A 128 22.13 -2.56 22.69
C LEU A 128 21.11 -1.40 22.70
N SER A 129 20.24 -1.36 21.72
CA SER A 129 19.08 -0.46 21.74
C SER A 129 17.83 -1.23 21.32
N GLY A 130 16.66 -0.80 21.78
CA GLY A 130 15.43 -1.48 21.44
C GLY A 130 14.19 -0.78 21.94
N TYR A 131 13.09 -1.41 21.66
CA TYR A 131 11.77 -1.00 22.14
C TYR A 131 10.89 -2.21 22.39
N VAL A 132 9.93 -2.04 23.28
CA VAL A 132 8.83 -3.00 23.52
C VAL A 132 7.55 -2.19 23.67
N GLY A 133 6.45 -2.74 23.20
CA GLY A 133 5.17 -2.06 23.36
C GLY A 133 3.98 -2.94 23.06
N SER A 134 2.81 -2.39 23.40
CA SER A 134 1.52 -3.03 23.19
C SER A 134 0.51 -2.00 22.71
N GLU A 135 -0.34 -2.40 21.79
CA GLU A 135 -1.45 -1.62 21.27
C GLU A 135 -2.75 -2.39 21.48
N TYR A 136 -3.69 -1.75 22.13
CA TYR A 136 -5.07 -2.22 22.28
C TYR A 136 -5.96 -1.39 21.38
N GLU A 137 -6.80 -2.05 20.59
CA GLU A 137 -7.81 -1.42 19.76
C GLU A 137 -9.19 -2.02 20.07
N ARG A 138 -10.21 -1.16 20.14
CA ARG A 138 -11.59 -1.56 20.22
C ARG A 138 -12.42 -0.91 19.09
N LYS A 139 -12.90 -1.76 18.18
CA LYS A 139 -13.94 -1.45 17.19
C LYS A 139 -15.26 -2.11 17.66
N SER A 140 -15.86 -2.94 16.82
CA SER A 140 -16.96 -3.84 17.22
C SER A 140 -16.48 -4.91 18.21
N ARG A 141 -15.21 -5.28 18.12
CA ARG A 141 -14.52 -6.28 18.94
C ARG A 141 -13.15 -5.78 19.36
N ASN A 142 -12.48 -6.52 20.22
CA ASN A 142 -11.18 -6.18 20.76
C ASN A 142 -10.08 -6.73 19.86
N SER A 143 -9.02 -5.95 19.66
CA SER A 143 -7.80 -6.36 18.97
C SER A 143 -6.59 -5.96 19.79
N PHE A 144 -5.54 -6.78 19.75
CA PHE A 144 -4.28 -6.58 20.47
C PHE A 144 -3.11 -6.78 19.52
N SER A 145 -2.08 -5.98 19.69
CA SER A 145 -0.84 -6.08 18.93
C SER A 145 0.33 -5.76 19.84
N ASP A 146 1.19 -6.73 20.07
CA ASP A 146 2.40 -6.59 20.87
C ASP A 146 3.61 -6.60 19.93
N PHE A 147 4.65 -5.82 20.29
CA PHE A 147 5.81 -5.68 19.45
C PHE A 147 7.07 -5.49 20.28
N VAL A 148 8.17 -6.04 19.76
CA VAL A 148 9.52 -5.89 20.30
C VAL A 148 10.51 -5.70 19.17
N GLY A 149 11.46 -4.81 19.34
CA GLY A 149 12.56 -4.60 18.40
C GLY A 149 13.87 -4.43 19.16
N LEU A 150 14.93 -5.08 18.68
CA LEU A 150 16.26 -5.06 19.26
C LEU A 150 17.29 -4.77 18.15
N THR A 151 18.28 -3.97 18.45
CA THR A 151 19.45 -3.73 17.60
C THR A 151 20.69 -3.79 18.46
N TYR A 152 21.63 -4.66 18.08
CA TYR A 152 22.95 -4.74 18.67
C TYR A 152 24.01 -4.31 17.67
N SER A 153 24.80 -3.33 18.02
CA SER A 153 25.83 -2.77 17.16
C SER A 153 27.21 -2.99 17.78
N TRP A 154 28.13 -3.54 16.99
CA TRP A 154 29.49 -3.79 17.40
C TRP A 154 30.48 -3.46 16.25
N GLY A 155 31.18 -2.35 16.38
CA GLY A 155 32.13 -1.91 15.37
C GLY A 155 31.52 -1.69 13.98
N LYS A 156 31.88 -2.56 13.04
CA LYS A 156 31.40 -2.50 11.66
C LYS A 156 30.10 -3.27 11.44
N LEU A 157 29.66 -4.07 12.42
CA LEU A 157 28.50 -4.97 12.34
C LEU A 157 27.36 -4.43 13.19
N ALA A 158 26.18 -4.38 12.64
CA ALA A 158 24.94 -4.21 13.36
C ALA A 158 24.01 -5.40 13.04
N ILE A 159 23.47 -6.03 14.08
CA ILE A 159 22.45 -7.09 13.96
C ILE A 159 21.16 -6.53 14.54
N TYR A 160 20.07 -6.68 13.82
CA TYR A 160 18.77 -6.21 14.29
C TYR A 160 17.68 -7.24 14.04
N GLY A 161 16.69 -7.21 14.92
CA GLY A 161 15.49 -8.01 14.78
C GLY A 161 14.29 -7.32 15.38
N ASN A 162 13.12 -7.57 14.82
CA ASN A 162 11.86 -7.19 15.41
C ASN A 162 10.83 -8.30 15.25
N MET A 163 9.88 -8.31 16.16
CA MET A 163 8.75 -9.22 16.15
C MET A 163 7.50 -8.45 16.47
N VAL A 164 6.45 -8.68 15.68
CA VAL A 164 5.10 -8.20 15.95
C VAL A 164 4.19 -9.41 15.98
N PHE A 165 3.34 -9.51 16.97
CA PHE A 165 2.31 -10.53 17.05
C PHE A 165 1.01 -9.88 17.51
N GLY A 166 -0.11 -10.41 17.03
CA GLY A 166 -1.38 -9.83 17.39
C GLY A 166 -2.58 -10.71 17.07
N ARG A 167 -3.68 -10.24 17.62
CA ARG A 167 -4.99 -10.81 17.41
C ARG A 167 -5.96 -9.70 17.02
N SER A 168 -6.72 -9.94 15.95
CA SER A 168 -7.79 -9.05 15.49
C SER A 168 -9.13 -9.76 15.52
N GLU A 169 -10.18 -9.01 15.83
CA GLU A 169 -11.57 -9.49 15.71
C GLU A 169 -12.43 -8.35 15.15
N SER A 170 -13.27 -8.66 14.15
CA SER A 170 -14.18 -7.70 13.52
C SER A 170 -15.51 -8.34 13.18
N ARG A 171 -16.57 -7.54 13.10
CA ARG A 171 -17.90 -7.96 12.64
C ARG A 171 -18.30 -7.12 11.44
N THR A 172 -18.71 -7.77 10.38
CA THR A 172 -19.13 -7.15 9.12
C THR A 172 -20.53 -7.59 8.77
N LYS A 173 -21.32 -6.67 8.23
CA LYS A 173 -22.63 -6.93 7.64
C LYS A 173 -22.64 -6.40 6.23
N THR A 174 -23.13 -7.18 5.29
CA THR A 174 -23.26 -6.78 3.89
C THR A 174 -24.65 -7.14 3.39
N ALA A 175 -25.29 -6.22 2.70
CA ALA A 175 -26.50 -6.47 1.95
C ALA A 175 -26.19 -6.31 0.46
N GLU A 176 -26.52 -7.30 -0.33
CA GLU A 176 -26.29 -7.33 -1.78
C GLU A 176 -27.61 -7.64 -2.48
N ASN A 177 -27.93 -6.86 -3.51
CA ASN A 177 -29.13 -7.02 -4.30
C ASN A 177 -28.77 -6.99 -5.78
N ASP A 178 -29.06 -8.09 -6.47
CA ASP A 178 -28.86 -8.26 -7.91
C ASP A 178 -30.19 -8.16 -8.64
N TYR A 179 -30.30 -7.20 -9.54
CA TYR A 179 -31.47 -6.98 -10.38
C TYR A 179 -31.13 -7.37 -11.82
N GLY A 180 -31.46 -8.57 -12.19
CA GLY A 180 -31.27 -9.12 -13.53
C GLY A 180 -32.55 -9.06 -14.38
N ARG A 181 -32.43 -9.49 -15.64
CA ARG A 181 -33.60 -9.58 -16.55
C ARG A 181 -34.57 -10.67 -16.13
N ASP A 182 -34.04 -11.79 -15.63
CA ASP A 182 -34.81 -13.01 -15.44
C ASP A 182 -35.05 -13.33 -13.96
N ALA A 183 -34.23 -12.79 -13.07
CA ALA A 183 -34.43 -12.95 -11.64
C ALA A 183 -33.86 -11.78 -10.84
N THR A 184 -34.36 -11.64 -9.62
CA THR A 184 -33.80 -10.76 -8.59
C THR A 184 -33.23 -11.63 -7.47
N VAL A 185 -32.03 -11.32 -6.99
CA VAL A 185 -31.40 -11.97 -5.85
C VAL A 185 -31.15 -10.92 -4.77
N GLU A 186 -31.72 -11.13 -3.61
CA GLU A 186 -31.47 -10.31 -2.41
C GLU A 186 -30.70 -11.15 -1.41
N SER A 187 -29.54 -10.67 -0.95
CA SER A 187 -28.68 -11.40 -0.02
C SER A 187 -28.26 -10.52 1.13
N MET A 188 -28.32 -11.05 2.33
CA MET A 188 -27.80 -10.42 3.54
C MET A 188 -26.79 -11.34 4.20
N SER A 189 -25.58 -10.87 4.38
CA SER A 189 -24.51 -11.60 5.05
C SER A 189 -24.09 -10.93 6.35
N GLU A 190 -23.73 -11.75 7.32
CA GLU A 190 -23.14 -11.32 8.58
C GLU A 190 -21.99 -12.26 8.95
N SER A 191 -20.81 -11.71 9.23
CA SER A 191 -19.64 -12.48 9.64
C SER A 191 -18.96 -11.88 10.86
N THR A 192 -18.36 -12.77 11.67
CA THR A 192 -17.41 -12.40 12.73
C THR A 192 -16.06 -12.99 12.39
N ASP A 193 -15.15 -12.12 11.94
CA ASP A 193 -13.84 -12.50 11.45
C ASP A 193 -12.81 -12.37 12.57
N LYS A 194 -11.98 -13.39 12.74
CA LYS A 194 -10.92 -13.48 13.72
C LYS A 194 -9.59 -13.72 13.03
N GLY A 195 -8.56 -13.01 13.44
CA GLY A 195 -7.23 -13.15 12.88
C GLY A 195 -6.16 -13.25 13.96
N HIS A 196 -5.17 -14.10 13.72
CA HIS A 196 -3.92 -14.16 14.47
C HIS A 196 -2.77 -13.96 13.48
N TYR A 197 -1.80 -13.13 13.86
CA TYR A 197 -0.65 -12.89 13.00
C TYR A 197 0.64 -12.71 13.81
N TYR A 198 1.76 -13.01 13.17
CA TYR A 198 3.10 -12.70 13.64
C TYR A 198 4.01 -12.34 12.47
N MET A 199 4.85 -11.32 12.70
CA MET A 199 5.66 -10.71 11.66
C MET A 199 7.11 -10.56 12.18
N PRO A 200 7.93 -11.63 12.07
CA PRO A 200 9.34 -11.57 12.42
C PRO A 200 10.15 -10.87 11.33
N LYS A 201 11.20 -10.17 11.74
CA LYS A 201 12.24 -9.61 10.87
C LYS A 201 13.58 -9.80 11.54
N LEU A 202 14.58 -10.23 10.79
CA LEU A 202 15.96 -10.38 11.22
C LEU A 202 16.89 -9.89 10.11
N GLY A 203 17.92 -9.14 10.46
CA GLY A 203 18.88 -8.68 9.48
C GLY A 203 20.20 -8.28 10.10
N PHE A 204 21.16 -8.03 9.22
CA PHE A 204 22.43 -7.45 9.61
C PHE A 204 22.90 -6.41 8.57
N ASP A 205 23.67 -5.45 9.06
CA ASP A 205 24.37 -4.43 8.28
C ASP A 205 25.87 -4.53 8.59
N LEU A 206 26.71 -4.73 7.57
CA LEU A 206 28.15 -4.83 7.68
C LEU A 206 28.82 -3.73 6.85
N ASN A 207 29.49 -2.78 7.51
CA ASN A 207 30.37 -1.82 6.85
C ASN A 207 31.75 -2.47 6.66
N ILE A 208 31.99 -3.09 5.50
CA ILE A 208 33.27 -3.76 5.18
C ILE A 208 34.39 -2.72 5.22
N SER A 209 34.15 -1.57 4.59
CA SER A 209 35.02 -0.39 4.58
C SER A 209 34.17 0.90 4.60
N PRO A 210 34.75 2.10 4.68
CA PRO A 210 34.02 3.36 4.53
C PRO A 210 33.28 3.49 3.19
N GLN A 211 33.74 2.76 2.17
CA GLN A 211 33.19 2.78 0.82
C GLN A 211 32.28 1.59 0.52
N GLN A 212 32.35 0.52 1.31
CA GLN A 212 31.66 -0.73 1.01
C GLN A 212 30.71 -1.15 2.13
N TYR A 213 29.47 -1.43 1.77
CA TYR A 213 28.43 -1.86 2.65
C TYR A 213 27.79 -3.17 2.13
N LEU A 214 27.52 -4.11 3.02
CA LEU A 214 26.78 -5.33 2.78
C LEU A 214 25.67 -5.45 3.81
N GLY A 215 24.45 -5.64 3.35
CA GLY A 215 23.28 -5.88 4.20
C GLY A 215 22.52 -7.12 3.76
N ALA A 216 22.02 -7.90 4.72
CA ALA A 216 21.06 -8.95 4.47
C ALA A 216 19.89 -8.84 5.44
N GLU A 217 18.69 -9.15 4.96
CA GLU A 217 17.47 -9.13 5.76
C GLU A 217 16.54 -10.26 5.34
N TRP A 218 16.00 -10.94 6.33
CA TRP A 218 14.84 -11.80 6.20
C TRP A 218 13.66 -11.18 6.93
N SER A 219 12.48 -11.23 6.31
CA SER A 219 11.21 -10.84 6.94
C SER A 219 10.11 -11.85 6.61
N GLY A 220 9.34 -12.20 7.62
CA GLY A 220 8.18 -13.07 7.52
C GLY A 220 6.88 -12.32 7.84
N SER A 221 5.77 -12.76 7.25
CA SER A 221 4.42 -12.37 7.65
C SER A 221 3.53 -13.61 7.60
N TYR A 222 3.07 -14.04 8.74
CA TYR A 222 2.28 -15.26 8.89
C TYR A 222 0.95 -14.90 9.52
N SER A 223 -0.15 -15.24 8.86
CA SER A 223 -1.48 -15.01 9.40
C SER A 223 -2.39 -16.21 9.24
N LYS A 224 -3.34 -16.30 10.18
CA LYS A 224 -4.49 -17.18 10.09
C LYS A 224 -5.72 -16.33 10.39
N ASP A 225 -6.54 -16.12 9.36
CA ASP A 225 -7.80 -15.44 9.46
C ASP A 225 -8.92 -16.48 9.28
N TYR A 226 -9.99 -16.41 10.09
CA TYR A 226 -11.08 -17.36 10.03
C TYR A 226 -12.39 -16.74 10.53
N SER A 227 -13.49 -17.23 9.99
CA SER A 227 -14.83 -17.01 10.53
C SER A 227 -15.53 -18.33 10.74
N ASN A 228 -15.99 -18.56 11.97
CA ASN A 228 -16.82 -19.70 12.30
C ASN A 228 -18.32 -19.34 12.37
N ASP A 229 -18.66 -18.08 12.13
CA ASP A 229 -20.01 -17.52 12.22
C ASP A 229 -20.24 -16.58 11.03
N CYS A 230 -20.19 -17.15 9.82
CA CYS A 230 -20.57 -16.47 8.60
C CYS A 230 -21.91 -17.01 8.12
N ARG A 231 -22.94 -16.16 8.08
CA ARG A 231 -24.30 -16.51 7.67
C ARG A 231 -24.72 -15.64 6.51
N VAL A 232 -25.28 -16.28 5.49
CA VAL A 232 -25.82 -15.59 4.33
C VAL A 232 -27.27 -16.05 4.15
N ASN A 233 -28.20 -15.10 4.09
CA ASN A 233 -29.58 -15.37 3.74
C ASN A 233 -29.85 -14.74 2.38
N SER A 234 -30.24 -15.55 1.41
CA SER A 234 -30.55 -15.10 0.06
C SER A 234 -31.98 -15.46 -0.32
N THR A 235 -32.65 -14.50 -0.95
CA THR A 235 -33.97 -14.72 -1.57
C THR A 235 -33.80 -14.54 -3.07
N VAL A 236 -34.18 -15.57 -3.83
CA VAL A 236 -34.16 -15.55 -5.29
C VAL A 236 -35.60 -15.53 -5.76
N ALA A 237 -36.00 -14.52 -6.52
CA ALA A 237 -37.32 -14.41 -7.13
C ALA A 237 -37.17 -14.38 -8.66
N ASP A 238 -37.84 -15.33 -9.36
CA ASP A 238 -37.90 -15.35 -10.82
C ASP A 238 -39.12 -14.55 -11.35
N ARG A 239 -39.18 -14.40 -12.69
CA ARG A 239 -40.29 -13.70 -13.36
C ARG A 239 -41.67 -14.36 -13.15
N SER A 240 -41.69 -15.63 -12.84
CA SER A 240 -42.92 -16.40 -12.62
C SER A 240 -43.41 -16.32 -11.17
N ALA A 241 -42.84 -15.42 -10.37
CA ALA A 241 -43.09 -15.21 -8.95
C ALA A 241 -42.77 -16.45 -8.07
N HIS A 242 -42.00 -17.42 -8.58
CA HIS A 242 -41.44 -18.46 -7.74
C HIS A 242 -40.31 -17.87 -6.89
N THR A 243 -40.38 -18.12 -5.59
CA THR A 243 -39.34 -17.69 -4.66
C THR A 243 -38.63 -18.88 -4.07
N ALA A 244 -37.29 -18.76 -3.98
CA ALA A 244 -36.45 -19.68 -3.25
C ALA A 244 -35.70 -18.93 -2.14
N ASN A 245 -35.79 -19.42 -0.92
CA ASN A 245 -35.01 -18.91 0.20
C ASN A 245 -33.85 -19.86 0.46
N ILE A 246 -32.63 -19.31 0.48
CA ILE A 246 -31.40 -20.05 0.70
C ILE A 246 -30.76 -19.51 1.97
N ARG A 247 -30.62 -20.37 2.97
CA ARG A 247 -29.87 -20.07 4.19
C ARG A 247 -28.52 -20.76 4.12
N SER A 248 -27.45 -19.98 4.04
CA SER A 248 -26.08 -20.50 3.95
C SER A 248 -25.35 -20.25 5.25
N PHE A 249 -24.70 -21.28 5.74
CA PHE A 249 -23.67 -21.19 6.76
C PHE A 249 -22.32 -21.38 6.06
N ALA A 250 -21.46 -20.35 6.09
CA ALA A 250 -20.27 -20.26 5.25
C ALA A 250 -18.99 -20.00 6.05
N PRO A 251 -18.58 -20.91 6.95
CA PRO A 251 -17.32 -20.76 7.67
C PRO A 251 -16.12 -20.85 6.72
N TYR A 252 -15.08 -20.05 7.01
CA TYR A 252 -13.86 -20.07 6.23
C TYR A 252 -12.60 -20.03 7.11
N THR A 253 -11.49 -20.46 6.53
CA THR A 253 -10.16 -20.31 7.10
C THR A 253 -9.18 -19.96 6.01
N LEU A 254 -8.45 -18.85 6.21
CA LEU A 254 -7.37 -18.37 5.37
C LEU A 254 -6.07 -18.47 6.13
N ARG A 255 -5.03 -19.05 5.52
CA ARG A 255 -3.66 -19.06 6.06
C ARG A 255 -2.74 -18.47 5.02
N ASP A 256 -2.04 -17.43 5.38
CA ASP A 256 -1.13 -16.71 4.51
C ASP A 256 0.25 -16.64 5.15
N ASN A 257 1.24 -17.17 4.45
CA ASN A 257 2.63 -17.25 4.88
C ASN A 257 3.51 -16.58 3.82
N ASN A 258 4.08 -15.43 4.15
CA ASN A 258 4.98 -14.69 3.28
C ASN A 258 6.39 -14.70 3.87
N ASN A 259 7.39 -14.91 3.01
CA ASN A 259 8.81 -14.84 3.35
C ASN A 259 9.52 -13.98 2.31
N ASN A 260 10.34 -13.04 2.77
CA ASN A 260 11.16 -12.21 1.91
C ASN A 260 12.60 -12.30 2.40
N VAL A 261 13.54 -12.46 1.47
CA VAL A 261 14.98 -12.40 1.73
C VAL A 261 15.58 -11.40 0.78
N THR A 262 16.39 -10.48 1.29
CA THR A 262 17.11 -9.52 0.46
C THR A 262 18.58 -9.48 0.84
N LEU A 263 19.41 -9.41 -0.18
CA LEU A 263 20.84 -9.12 -0.11
C LEU A 263 21.09 -7.81 -0.82
N ASN A 264 21.82 -6.90 -0.18
CA ASN A 264 22.14 -5.58 -0.71
C ASN A 264 23.64 -5.31 -0.55
N TYR A 265 24.32 -4.92 -1.64
CA TYR A 265 25.70 -4.49 -1.64
C TYR A 265 25.82 -3.09 -2.25
N GLU A 266 26.48 -2.15 -1.55
CA GLU A 266 26.76 -0.80 -2.02
C GLU A 266 28.28 -0.57 -2.02
N TRP A 267 28.81 -0.07 -3.13
CA TRP A 267 30.19 0.37 -3.25
C TRP A 267 30.25 1.80 -3.75
N LYS A 268 30.75 2.71 -2.91
CA LYS A 268 31.08 4.09 -3.29
C LYS A 268 32.40 4.09 -4.04
N THR A 269 32.36 4.40 -5.32
CA THR A 269 33.53 4.28 -6.22
C THR A 269 34.45 5.49 -6.20
N ASP A 270 33.95 6.63 -5.69
CA ASP A 270 34.72 7.86 -5.52
C ASP A 270 34.23 8.71 -4.33
N THR A 271 34.90 9.83 -4.09
CA THR A 271 34.57 10.80 -3.03
C THR A 271 33.45 11.76 -3.40
N LEU A 272 33.01 11.79 -4.68
CA LEU A 272 31.94 12.64 -5.17
C LEU A 272 30.55 12.00 -4.95
N GLY A 273 30.52 10.74 -4.50
CA GLY A 273 29.29 10.00 -4.22
C GLY A 273 28.86 9.07 -5.36
N SER A 274 29.72 8.84 -6.37
CA SER A 274 29.45 7.81 -7.38
C SER A 274 29.41 6.44 -6.72
N ARG A 275 28.45 5.57 -7.14
CA ARG A 275 28.20 4.31 -6.45
C ARG A 275 27.72 3.21 -7.38
N LEU A 276 28.05 2.00 -7.02
CA LEU A 276 27.50 0.76 -7.54
C LEU A 276 26.60 0.16 -6.47
N ASN A 277 25.35 -0.16 -6.81
CA ASN A 277 24.42 -0.91 -5.98
C ASN A 277 24.08 -2.23 -6.65
N ILE A 278 24.08 -3.31 -5.87
CA ILE A 278 23.63 -4.64 -6.29
C ILE A 278 22.59 -5.11 -5.27
N VAL A 279 21.41 -5.50 -5.75
CA VAL A 279 20.32 -6.01 -4.91
C VAL A 279 19.85 -7.32 -5.48
N ALA A 280 19.71 -8.33 -4.62
CA ALA A 280 19.08 -9.60 -4.95
C ALA A 280 17.96 -9.88 -3.95
N ASP A 281 16.78 -10.20 -4.46
CA ASP A 281 15.58 -10.43 -3.65
C ASP A 281 14.95 -11.79 -3.99
N TYR A 282 14.44 -12.43 -2.95
CA TYR A 282 13.47 -13.51 -3.02
C TYR A 282 12.20 -13.10 -2.27
N ALA A 283 11.02 -13.33 -2.86
CA ALA A 283 9.73 -13.20 -2.21
C ALA A 283 8.90 -14.46 -2.44
N GLY A 284 8.54 -15.16 -1.36
CA GLY A 284 7.72 -16.36 -1.40
C GLY A 284 6.39 -16.15 -0.66
N LYS A 285 5.27 -16.54 -1.27
CA LYS A 285 3.94 -16.58 -0.65
C LYS A 285 3.37 -17.99 -0.72
N ARG A 286 2.80 -18.44 0.37
CA ARG A 286 2.06 -19.71 0.47
C ARG A 286 0.73 -19.40 1.14
N GLU A 287 -0.35 -19.51 0.38
CA GLU A 287 -1.71 -19.27 0.87
C GLU A 287 -2.51 -20.57 0.82
N ARG A 288 -3.28 -20.81 1.85
CA ARG A 288 -4.23 -21.92 1.91
C ARG A 288 -5.56 -21.41 2.40
N ASP A 289 -6.56 -21.52 1.55
CA ASP A 289 -7.91 -21.11 1.83
C ASP A 289 -8.82 -22.34 1.88
N ILE A 290 -9.75 -22.36 2.81
CA ILE A 290 -10.77 -23.38 2.91
C ILE A 290 -12.09 -22.65 3.15
N TYR A 291 -12.95 -22.66 2.15
CA TYR A 291 -14.34 -22.22 2.26
C TYR A 291 -15.23 -23.44 2.37
N LYS A 292 -16.18 -23.37 3.27
CA LYS A 292 -17.23 -24.37 3.42
C LYS A 292 -18.58 -23.68 3.31
N TYR A 293 -19.51 -24.34 2.69
CA TYR A 293 -20.88 -23.84 2.55
C TYR A 293 -21.83 -24.98 2.89
N GLU A 294 -22.77 -24.69 3.76
CA GLU A 294 -23.94 -25.53 4.01
C GLU A 294 -25.17 -24.72 3.64
N ASN A 295 -25.79 -25.07 2.52
CA ASN A 295 -26.90 -24.34 1.93
C ASN A 295 -28.20 -25.10 2.19
N ASN A 296 -29.09 -24.48 2.91
CA ASN A 296 -30.43 -24.98 3.13
C ASN A 296 -31.40 -24.25 2.17
N TYR A 297 -31.97 -25.01 1.23
CA TYR A 297 -32.89 -24.51 0.22
C TYR A 297 -34.33 -24.75 0.72
N ASN A 298 -35.10 -23.67 0.80
CA ASN A 298 -36.52 -23.70 1.08
C ASN A 298 -37.25 -23.19 -0.16
N LEU A 299 -37.83 -24.10 -0.91
CA LEU A 299 -38.50 -23.82 -2.18
C LEU A 299 -40.02 -23.74 -1.95
N SER A 300 -40.65 -22.67 -2.45
CA SER A 300 -42.09 -22.55 -2.44
C SER A 300 -42.72 -23.68 -3.27
N GLY A 301 -43.34 -24.69 -2.60
CA GLY A 301 -43.99 -25.83 -3.23
C GLY A 301 -43.12 -27.08 -3.45
N GLY A 302 -41.84 -27.09 -2.94
CA GLY A 302 -40.90 -28.21 -3.02
C GLY A 302 -40.45 -28.72 -1.66
N SER A 303 -39.69 -29.82 -1.64
CA SER A 303 -39.04 -30.34 -0.44
C SER A 303 -37.77 -29.59 -0.14
N ASP A 304 -37.51 -29.31 1.14
CA ASP A 304 -36.25 -28.73 1.62
C ASP A 304 -35.04 -29.63 1.27
N SER A 305 -33.96 -29.06 0.84
CA SER A 305 -32.71 -29.77 0.56
C SER A 305 -31.52 -29.07 1.19
N ILE A 306 -30.58 -29.86 1.69
CA ILE A 306 -29.33 -29.36 2.25
C ILE A 306 -28.16 -29.81 1.37
N ILE A 307 -27.43 -28.85 0.78
CA ILE A 307 -26.26 -29.11 -0.05
C ILE A 307 -25.05 -28.54 0.65
N SER A 308 -24.07 -29.38 0.88
CA SER A 308 -22.79 -28.98 1.46
C SER A 308 -21.72 -28.91 0.38
N LYS A 309 -20.93 -27.84 0.42
CA LYS A 309 -19.79 -27.60 -0.49
C LYS A 309 -18.55 -27.32 0.34
N SER A 310 -17.38 -27.78 -0.13
CA SER A 310 -16.10 -27.43 0.45
C SER A 310 -15.09 -27.16 -0.66
N GLN A 311 -14.44 -26.00 -0.64
CA GLN A 311 -13.51 -25.59 -1.66
C GLN A 311 -12.16 -25.24 -1.02
N PRO A 312 -11.27 -26.24 -0.80
CA PRO A 312 -9.89 -25.96 -0.46
C PRO A 312 -9.12 -25.43 -1.69
N SER A 313 -8.35 -24.37 -1.49
CA SER A 313 -7.45 -23.80 -2.49
C SER A 313 -6.06 -23.54 -1.93
N TYR A 314 -5.05 -23.64 -2.80
CA TYR A 314 -3.66 -23.42 -2.49
C TYR A 314 -3.03 -22.51 -3.52
N GLU A 315 -2.42 -21.43 -3.07
CA GLU A 315 -1.62 -20.53 -3.89
C GLU A 315 -0.16 -20.58 -3.46
N CYS A 316 0.72 -20.71 -4.43
CA CYS A 316 2.16 -20.72 -4.25
C CYS A 316 2.76 -19.70 -5.20
N ILE A 317 3.48 -18.70 -4.66
CA ILE A 317 4.16 -17.67 -5.44
C ILE A 317 5.61 -17.66 -5.02
N ASP A 318 6.53 -17.74 -6.01
CA ASP A 318 7.96 -17.56 -5.82
C ASP A 318 8.45 -16.51 -6.82
N ILE A 319 9.02 -15.42 -6.32
CA ILE A 319 9.56 -14.33 -7.14
C ILE A 319 11.01 -14.12 -6.78
N TYR A 320 11.88 -14.19 -7.78
CA TYR A 320 13.31 -13.89 -7.69
C TYR A 320 13.60 -12.62 -8.48
N SER A 321 14.41 -11.72 -7.95
CA SER A 321 14.87 -10.56 -8.70
C SER A 321 16.33 -10.23 -8.41
N ALA A 322 17.01 -9.70 -9.43
CA ALA A 322 18.35 -9.17 -9.30
C ALA A 322 18.41 -7.82 -10.03
N GLN A 323 19.04 -6.84 -9.40
CA GLN A 323 19.17 -5.48 -9.93
C GLN A 323 20.60 -4.97 -9.71
N VAL A 324 21.14 -4.27 -10.71
CA VAL A 324 22.43 -3.61 -10.65
C VAL A 324 22.26 -2.17 -11.13
N ASP A 325 22.73 -1.23 -10.32
CA ASP A 325 22.67 0.21 -10.58
C ASP A 325 24.07 0.81 -10.46
N PHE A 326 24.48 1.57 -11.45
CA PHE A 326 25.69 2.38 -11.39
C PHE A 326 25.34 3.85 -11.57
N ALA A 327 25.64 4.67 -10.56
CA ALA A 327 25.47 6.12 -10.59
C ALA A 327 26.84 6.79 -10.62
N LYS A 328 27.12 7.57 -11.67
CA LYS A 328 28.31 8.41 -11.78
C LYS A 328 27.95 9.87 -11.55
N ILE A 329 28.61 10.49 -10.60
CA ILE A 329 28.46 11.92 -10.27
C ILE A 329 29.66 12.71 -10.80
N LEU A 330 29.38 13.73 -11.61
CA LEU A 330 30.37 14.62 -12.22
C LEU A 330 29.94 16.07 -11.93
N LYS A 331 30.38 16.62 -10.79
CA LYS A 331 30.00 17.98 -10.34
C LYS A 331 28.49 18.21 -10.36
N ARG A 332 27.98 18.86 -11.42
CA ARG A 332 26.55 19.20 -11.60
C ARG A 332 25.76 18.13 -12.36
N HIS A 333 26.43 17.09 -12.84
CA HIS A 333 25.85 16.06 -13.68
C HIS A 333 25.84 14.72 -12.94
N GLN A 334 24.77 14.00 -13.03
CA GLN A 334 24.67 12.61 -12.57
C GLN A 334 24.13 11.76 -13.70
N LEU A 335 24.83 10.70 -14.02
CA LEU A 335 24.38 9.65 -14.93
C LEU A 335 24.13 8.39 -14.13
N THR A 336 22.95 7.80 -14.25
CA THR A 336 22.62 6.51 -13.64
C THR A 336 22.22 5.55 -14.75
N ILE A 337 22.82 4.37 -14.77
CA ILE A 337 22.45 3.25 -15.65
C ILE A 337 22.15 2.04 -14.79
N GLY A 338 21.20 1.22 -15.19
CA GLY A 338 20.88 0.02 -14.45
C GLY A 338 20.20 -1.04 -15.29
N ALA A 339 20.22 -2.24 -14.74
CA ALA A 339 19.52 -3.41 -15.29
C ALA A 339 18.86 -4.20 -14.18
N LYS A 340 17.69 -4.80 -14.48
CA LYS A 340 16.93 -5.64 -13.55
C LYS A 340 16.39 -6.86 -14.27
N TYR A 341 16.46 -8.00 -13.61
CA TYR A 341 15.82 -9.24 -14.00
C TYR A 341 14.82 -9.67 -12.93
N VAL A 342 13.65 -10.13 -13.34
CA VAL A 342 12.62 -10.69 -12.45
C VAL A 342 12.14 -12.00 -13.05
N TYR A 343 12.07 -13.03 -12.21
CA TYR A 343 11.44 -14.31 -12.52
C TYR A 343 10.36 -14.60 -11.48
N ALA A 344 9.14 -14.90 -11.93
CA ALA A 344 8.01 -15.28 -11.09
C ALA A 344 7.46 -16.64 -11.54
N ASP A 345 7.27 -17.52 -10.55
CA ASP A 345 6.62 -18.83 -10.67
C ASP A 345 5.42 -18.87 -9.74
N ILE A 346 4.23 -19.00 -10.31
CA ILE A 346 2.97 -18.99 -9.57
C ILE A 346 2.22 -20.28 -9.86
N GLY A 347 1.82 -20.97 -8.81
CA GLY A 347 0.96 -22.15 -8.86
C GLY A 347 -0.32 -21.91 -8.07
N TYR A 348 -1.44 -22.27 -8.66
CA TYR A 348 -2.74 -22.27 -7.99
C TYR A 348 -3.41 -23.63 -8.18
N ASN A 349 -3.91 -24.21 -7.10
CA ASN A 349 -4.66 -25.47 -7.13
C ASN A 349 -5.92 -25.35 -6.29
N SER A 350 -7.04 -25.75 -6.82
CA SER A 350 -8.30 -25.79 -6.08
C SER A 350 -9.12 -27.04 -6.42
N ARG A 351 -9.93 -27.49 -5.46
CA ARG A 351 -10.80 -28.64 -5.61
C ARG A 351 -12.14 -28.34 -4.96
N MET A 352 -13.23 -28.60 -5.66
CA MET A 352 -14.56 -28.52 -5.11
C MET A 352 -15.02 -29.91 -4.65
N HIS A 353 -15.58 -29.97 -3.45
CA HIS A 353 -16.24 -31.17 -2.93
C HIS A 353 -17.72 -30.85 -2.70
N LEU A 354 -18.59 -31.69 -3.21
CA LEU A 354 -20.04 -31.57 -3.12
C LEU A 354 -20.63 -32.75 -2.40
N GLY A 355 -21.69 -32.53 -1.62
CA GLY A 355 -22.42 -33.57 -0.96
C GLY A 355 -23.86 -33.14 -0.62
N ASN A 356 -24.81 -34.03 -0.75
CA ASN A 356 -26.19 -33.82 -0.31
C ASN A 356 -26.38 -34.48 1.05
N THR A 357 -26.41 -33.65 2.12
CA THR A 357 -26.51 -34.13 3.50
C THR A 357 -27.91 -34.60 3.88
N THR A 358 -28.95 -34.18 3.14
CA THR A 358 -30.34 -34.67 3.36
C THR A 358 -30.44 -36.16 3.07
N LEU A 359 -29.61 -36.69 2.17
CA LEU A 359 -29.57 -38.11 1.80
C LEU A 359 -28.44 -38.89 2.53
N GLY A 360 -27.81 -38.31 3.53
CA GLY A 360 -26.66 -38.91 4.23
C GLY A 360 -25.40 -39.03 3.39
N GLY A 361 -25.29 -38.24 2.32
CA GLY A 361 -24.19 -38.29 1.35
C GLY A 361 -22.88 -37.76 1.93
N VAL A 362 -21.76 -38.43 1.63
CA VAL A 362 -20.42 -38.00 1.92
C VAL A 362 -20.00 -36.98 0.86
N LEU A 363 -19.23 -35.93 1.26
CA LEU A 363 -18.65 -34.98 0.32
C LEU A 363 -17.72 -35.70 -0.67
N SER A 364 -18.04 -35.65 -1.97
CA SER A 364 -17.22 -36.19 -3.05
C SER A 364 -16.58 -35.07 -3.85
N GLU A 365 -15.40 -35.32 -4.42
CA GLU A 365 -14.72 -34.36 -5.30
C GLU A 365 -15.54 -34.17 -6.57
N ASP A 366 -15.84 -32.91 -6.93
CA ASP A 366 -16.39 -32.55 -8.23
C ASP A 366 -15.22 -32.33 -9.20
N ILE A 367 -14.98 -33.30 -10.06
CA ILE A 367 -13.85 -33.33 -11.02
C ILE A 367 -13.96 -32.15 -12.01
N ASP A 368 -15.14 -31.74 -12.38
CA ASP A 368 -15.37 -30.62 -13.31
C ASP A 368 -15.03 -29.25 -12.67
N GLN A 369 -14.99 -29.20 -11.35
CA GLN A 369 -14.62 -28.02 -10.57
C GLN A 369 -13.19 -28.11 -9.99
N ARG A 370 -12.37 -28.99 -10.53
CA ARG A 370 -10.94 -29.04 -10.19
C ARG A 370 -10.17 -28.05 -11.05
N ASP A 371 -9.21 -27.32 -10.45
CA ASP A 371 -8.29 -26.44 -11.17
C ASP A 371 -6.84 -26.67 -10.74
N ASP A 372 -5.95 -26.61 -11.71
CA ASP A 372 -4.49 -26.60 -11.53
C ASP A 372 -3.91 -25.63 -12.57
N PHE A 373 -3.70 -24.41 -12.13
CA PHE A 373 -3.22 -23.30 -12.96
C PHE A 373 -1.79 -22.95 -12.62
N LYS A 374 -0.95 -22.73 -13.65
CA LYS A 374 0.40 -22.22 -13.51
C LYS A 374 0.62 -21.00 -14.36
N TYR A 375 1.39 -20.05 -13.82
CA TYR A 375 1.80 -18.82 -14.47
C TYR A 375 3.29 -18.60 -14.25
N PHE A 376 4.01 -18.35 -15.32
CA PHE A 376 5.43 -18.02 -15.33
C PHE A 376 5.63 -16.65 -15.97
N GLU A 377 6.47 -15.82 -15.36
CA GLU A 377 6.83 -14.51 -15.91
C GLU A 377 8.34 -14.30 -15.83
N ARG A 378 8.92 -13.82 -16.93
CA ARG A 378 10.30 -13.33 -17.00
C ARG A 378 10.27 -11.90 -17.48
N ARG A 379 10.91 -11.01 -16.72
CA ARG A 379 10.98 -9.60 -17.07
C ARG A 379 12.43 -9.13 -17.06
N TYR A 380 12.84 -8.53 -18.16
CA TYR A 380 14.14 -7.92 -18.36
C TYR A 380 13.92 -6.42 -18.48
N ALA A 381 14.66 -5.63 -17.70
CA ALA A 381 14.59 -4.19 -17.75
C ALA A 381 15.98 -3.59 -17.85
N VAL A 382 16.13 -2.60 -18.69
CA VAL A 382 17.31 -1.75 -18.77
C VAL A 382 16.88 -0.30 -18.71
N TYR A 383 17.68 0.56 -18.06
CA TYR A 383 17.31 1.96 -17.93
C TYR A 383 18.54 2.86 -17.82
N GLY A 384 18.34 4.11 -18.26
CA GLY A 384 19.28 5.19 -18.12
C GLY A 384 18.59 6.44 -17.61
N MET A 385 19.27 7.19 -16.76
CA MET A 385 18.78 8.45 -16.21
C MET A 385 19.92 9.46 -16.16
N TYR A 386 19.63 10.67 -16.58
CA TYR A 386 20.53 11.81 -16.50
C TYR A 386 19.90 12.90 -15.64
N ARG A 387 20.68 13.47 -14.69
CA ARG A 387 20.29 14.59 -13.86
C ARG A 387 21.32 15.71 -13.99
N TYR A 388 20.85 16.92 -14.17
CA TYR A 388 21.62 18.16 -14.12
C TYR A 388 21.10 19.04 -12.99
N THR A 389 22.00 19.48 -12.10
CA THR A 389 21.65 20.32 -10.95
C THR A 389 22.56 21.57 -10.96
N ALA A 390 21.98 22.70 -11.36
CA ALA A 390 22.62 24.00 -11.28
C ALA A 390 21.58 25.09 -11.06
N ARG A 391 21.63 25.75 -9.90
CA ARG A 391 20.66 26.82 -9.60
C ARG A 391 20.61 27.87 -10.70
N PRO A 392 19.44 28.32 -11.13
CA PRO A 392 18.12 28.00 -10.54
C PRO A 392 17.44 26.73 -11.11
N TRP A 393 18.12 25.93 -11.92
CA TRP A 393 17.54 24.80 -12.65
C TRP A 393 17.99 23.44 -12.09
N GLU A 394 17.03 22.52 -12.06
CA GLU A 394 17.28 21.09 -11.92
C GLU A 394 16.49 20.36 -13.02
N VAL A 395 17.17 19.53 -13.81
CA VAL A 395 16.60 18.77 -14.92
C VAL A 395 16.93 17.31 -14.74
N GLN A 396 15.94 16.44 -14.89
CA GLN A 396 16.14 15.00 -14.88
C GLN A 396 15.38 14.37 -16.05
N MET A 397 16.04 13.48 -16.77
CA MET A 397 15.46 12.71 -17.88
C MET A 397 15.82 11.26 -17.67
N GLY A 398 14.89 10.37 -17.93
CA GLY A 398 15.11 8.94 -17.83
C GLY A 398 14.30 8.16 -18.85
N VAL A 399 14.80 7.02 -19.23
CA VAL A 399 14.10 6.04 -20.05
C VAL A 399 14.36 4.66 -19.49
N ARG A 400 13.30 3.84 -19.44
CA ARG A 400 13.36 2.44 -19.06
C ARG A 400 12.67 1.63 -20.12
N ASP A 401 13.32 0.55 -20.57
CA ASP A 401 12.75 -0.45 -21.45
C ASP A 401 12.50 -1.74 -20.69
N GLU A 402 11.28 -2.28 -20.77
CA GLU A 402 10.91 -3.55 -20.15
C GLU A 402 10.40 -4.54 -21.19
N TYR A 403 11.11 -5.65 -21.34
CA TYR A 403 10.69 -6.82 -22.10
C TYR A 403 10.18 -7.88 -21.14
N THR A 404 8.91 -8.28 -21.31
CA THR A 404 8.22 -9.25 -20.46
C THR A 404 7.76 -10.45 -21.32
N GLU A 405 8.08 -11.64 -20.85
CA GLU A 405 7.53 -12.90 -21.36
C GLU A 405 6.68 -13.52 -20.27
N TRP A 406 5.48 -13.95 -20.62
CA TRP A 406 4.68 -14.77 -19.68
C TRP A 406 4.07 -15.97 -20.38
N GLU A 407 3.86 -16.99 -19.58
CA GLU A 407 3.28 -18.24 -19.99
C GLU A 407 2.27 -18.69 -18.94
N THR A 408 1.07 -19.06 -19.39
CA THR A 408 0.04 -19.67 -18.55
C THR A 408 -0.20 -21.11 -19.00
N CYS A 409 -0.41 -22.00 -18.03
CA CYS A 409 -0.70 -23.41 -18.26
C CYS A 409 -1.85 -23.84 -17.35
N GLN A 410 -2.97 -24.25 -17.92
CA GLN A 410 -4.07 -24.91 -17.22
C GLN A 410 -3.98 -26.41 -17.47
N ARG A 411 -3.85 -27.20 -16.40
CA ARG A 411 -3.52 -28.62 -16.53
C ARG A 411 -4.72 -29.55 -16.54
N VAL A 412 -5.87 -29.11 -16.03
CA VAL A 412 -7.06 -29.96 -15.86
C VAL A 412 -8.06 -29.77 -16.98
N LYS A 413 -8.44 -28.51 -17.30
CA LYS A 413 -9.34 -28.19 -18.42
C LYS A 413 -8.52 -27.85 -19.64
N ASP A 414 -8.76 -28.53 -20.76
CA ASP A 414 -8.24 -28.26 -22.11
C ASP A 414 -6.71 -28.24 -22.27
N LYS A 415 -5.92 -28.41 -21.23
CA LYS A 415 -4.44 -28.34 -21.23
C LYS A 415 -3.92 -27.11 -22.00
N LEU A 416 -4.62 -25.98 -21.88
CA LEU A 416 -4.33 -24.75 -22.59
C LEU A 416 -3.02 -24.15 -22.10
N ARG A 417 -2.12 -23.92 -23.04
CA ARG A 417 -0.86 -23.21 -22.83
C ARG A 417 -0.86 -21.97 -23.68
N ASN A 418 -0.83 -20.80 -23.03
CA ASN A 418 -0.71 -19.52 -23.69
C ASN A 418 0.65 -18.91 -23.40
N LYS A 419 1.35 -18.48 -24.47
CA LYS A 419 2.60 -17.73 -24.36
C LYS A 419 2.42 -16.35 -24.97
N ARG A 420 2.92 -15.33 -24.29
CA ARG A 420 2.83 -13.95 -24.74
C ARG A 420 4.09 -13.17 -24.38
N THR A 421 4.43 -12.20 -25.22
CA THR A 421 5.52 -11.25 -25.01
C THR A 421 5.01 -9.83 -25.13
N ASP A 422 5.61 -8.91 -24.40
CA ASP A 422 5.34 -7.47 -24.48
C ASP A 422 6.64 -6.69 -24.29
N ASN A 423 6.82 -5.63 -25.06
CA ASN A 423 7.94 -4.70 -24.89
C ASN A 423 7.40 -3.29 -24.76
N THR A 424 7.80 -2.57 -23.71
CA THR A 424 7.24 -1.26 -23.41
C THR A 424 8.33 -0.31 -22.90
N LEU A 425 8.39 0.89 -23.53
CA LEU A 425 9.25 2.00 -23.09
C LEU A 425 8.51 2.88 -22.08
N PHE A 426 9.23 3.28 -21.03
CA PHE A 426 8.74 4.13 -19.96
C PHE A 426 9.64 5.38 -19.85
N PRO A 427 9.36 6.45 -20.61
CA PRO A 427 10.03 7.72 -20.48
C PRO A 427 9.62 8.43 -19.19
N SER A 428 10.56 9.18 -18.60
CA SER A 428 10.33 10.09 -17.49
C SER A 428 11.10 11.39 -17.72
N PHE A 429 10.44 12.51 -17.40
CA PHE A 429 11.00 13.83 -17.56
C PHE A 429 10.62 14.71 -16.38
N PHE A 430 11.56 15.48 -15.88
CA PHE A 430 11.37 16.32 -14.74
C PHE A 430 12.21 17.60 -14.88
N VAL A 431 11.59 18.77 -14.71
CA VAL A 431 12.27 20.07 -14.67
C VAL A 431 11.77 20.85 -13.48
N ARG A 432 12.69 21.41 -12.72
CA ARG A 432 12.40 22.37 -11.65
C ARG A 432 13.21 23.63 -11.89
N ARG A 433 12.56 24.76 -11.62
CA ARG A 433 13.18 26.07 -11.56
C ARG A 433 12.87 26.75 -10.24
N ASP A 434 13.90 27.17 -9.53
CA ASP A 434 13.73 28.03 -8.37
C ASP A 434 13.45 29.49 -8.87
N VAL A 435 12.34 30.08 -8.38
CA VAL A 435 11.83 31.38 -8.80
C VAL A 435 11.81 32.32 -7.59
N GLY A 436 12.98 32.85 -7.23
CA GLY A 436 13.17 33.64 -6.02
C GLY A 436 13.27 32.81 -4.75
N GLU A 437 13.33 33.47 -3.60
CA GLU A 437 13.51 32.80 -2.30
C GLU A 437 12.29 31.97 -1.92
N GLY A 438 12.51 30.65 -1.77
CA GLY A 438 11.49 29.70 -1.33
C GLY A 438 10.38 29.40 -2.34
N ASN A 439 10.46 29.91 -3.57
CA ASN A 439 9.49 29.61 -4.62
C ASN A 439 10.12 28.70 -5.67
N ALA A 440 9.33 27.75 -6.16
CA ALA A 440 9.78 26.84 -7.22
C ALA A 440 8.62 26.43 -8.12
N LEU A 441 8.91 26.31 -9.40
CA LEU A 441 8.02 25.75 -10.41
C LEU A 441 8.62 24.44 -10.92
N SER A 442 7.82 23.37 -10.97
CA SER A 442 8.25 22.08 -11.46
C SER A 442 7.27 21.54 -12.49
N LEU A 443 7.79 20.97 -13.56
CA LEU A 443 7.06 20.23 -14.58
C LEU A 443 7.56 18.81 -14.61
N SER A 444 6.68 17.82 -14.63
CA SER A 444 7.04 16.42 -14.69
C SER A 444 6.14 15.65 -15.65
N TYR A 445 6.69 14.61 -16.26
CA TYR A 445 5.98 13.63 -17.07
C TYR A 445 6.53 12.24 -16.80
N THR A 446 5.64 11.26 -16.62
CA THR A 446 6.02 9.86 -16.44
C THR A 446 5.03 8.95 -17.14
N GLN A 447 5.54 7.83 -17.62
CA GLN A 447 4.74 6.69 -18.09
C GLN A 447 4.99 5.50 -17.17
N SER A 448 3.92 4.79 -16.80
CA SER A 448 3.95 3.59 -15.99
C SER A 448 2.93 2.56 -16.46
N ILE A 449 2.98 1.36 -15.90
CA ILE A 449 2.06 0.26 -16.23
C ILE A 449 1.47 -0.29 -14.93
N ASN A 450 0.18 -0.61 -14.96
CA ASN A 450 -0.49 -1.34 -13.89
C ASN A 450 -0.85 -2.74 -14.44
N ARG A 451 -0.08 -3.74 -14.06
CA ARG A 451 -0.30 -5.12 -14.51
C ARG A 451 -1.43 -5.76 -13.70
N PRO A 452 -2.27 -6.61 -14.33
CA PRO A 452 -3.25 -7.38 -13.59
C PRO A 452 -2.54 -8.28 -12.57
N SER A 453 -3.14 -8.46 -11.39
CA SER A 453 -2.64 -9.43 -10.42
C SER A 453 -2.76 -10.86 -10.97
N TYR A 454 -1.99 -11.77 -10.42
CA TYR A 454 -2.02 -13.18 -10.86
C TYR A 454 -3.40 -13.83 -10.65
N GLN A 455 -4.13 -13.42 -9.62
CA GLN A 455 -5.52 -13.86 -9.40
C GLN A 455 -6.48 -13.32 -10.46
N MET A 456 -6.26 -12.11 -10.98
CA MET A 456 -7.11 -11.53 -12.04
C MET A 456 -6.98 -12.27 -13.37
N VAL A 457 -5.83 -12.88 -13.65
CA VAL A 457 -5.60 -13.64 -14.89
C VAL A 457 -5.86 -15.14 -14.76
N ASN A 458 -6.12 -15.63 -13.55
CA ASN A 458 -6.48 -17.02 -13.31
C ASN A 458 -7.93 -17.27 -13.72
N PRO A 459 -8.23 -18.10 -14.75
CA PRO A 459 -9.60 -18.35 -15.24
C PRO A 459 -10.42 -19.27 -14.32
N PHE A 460 -9.95 -19.51 -13.11
CA PHE A 460 -10.62 -20.37 -12.15
C PHE A 460 -11.93 -19.75 -11.63
N VAL A 461 -12.94 -20.61 -11.47
CA VAL A 461 -14.25 -20.25 -10.90
C VAL A 461 -14.19 -20.39 -9.38
N PHE A 462 -14.23 -19.25 -8.70
CA PHE A 462 -14.28 -19.18 -7.25
C PHE A 462 -15.68 -18.81 -6.79
N HIS A 463 -16.39 -19.76 -6.14
CA HIS A 463 -17.72 -19.52 -5.61
C HIS A 463 -17.69 -18.61 -4.38
N LEU A 464 -18.37 -17.47 -4.44
CA LEU A 464 -18.56 -16.55 -3.33
C LEU A 464 -19.79 -16.94 -2.49
N SER A 465 -20.82 -17.42 -3.17
CA SER A 465 -22.07 -17.93 -2.59
C SER A 465 -22.71 -18.93 -3.55
N GLU A 466 -23.91 -19.39 -3.24
CA GLU A 466 -24.68 -20.21 -4.16
C GLU A 466 -25.12 -19.46 -5.42
N THR A 467 -25.31 -18.15 -5.28
CA THR A 467 -25.83 -17.26 -6.33
C THR A 467 -24.75 -16.43 -7.01
N SER A 468 -23.48 -16.54 -6.59
CA SER A 468 -22.42 -15.71 -7.14
C SER A 468 -21.06 -16.41 -7.20
N TYR A 469 -20.30 -16.17 -8.26
CA TYR A 469 -18.94 -16.64 -8.41
C TYR A 469 -18.04 -15.61 -9.11
N LYS A 470 -16.76 -15.70 -8.84
CA LYS A 470 -15.71 -14.90 -9.44
C LYS A 470 -14.90 -15.75 -10.43
N GLU A 471 -14.59 -15.17 -11.58
CA GLU A 471 -13.77 -15.79 -12.62
C GLU A 471 -12.77 -14.77 -13.16
N GLY A 472 -11.49 -15.08 -13.13
CA GLY A 472 -10.47 -14.22 -13.71
C GLY A 472 -10.43 -14.32 -15.24
N ASN A 473 -9.65 -13.43 -15.87
CA ASN A 473 -9.55 -13.34 -17.31
C ASN A 473 -8.10 -13.41 -17.77
N PRO A 474 -7.64 -14.53 -18.37
CA PRO A 474 -6.25 -14.70 -18.83
C PRO A 474 -5.85 -13.77 -19.98
N ASN A 475 -6.82 -13.11 -20.62
CA ASN A 475 -6.59 -12.20 -21.74
C ASN A 475 -6.35 -10.74 -21.28
N LEU A 476 -6.35 -10.47 -19.98
CA LEU A 476 -6.08 -9.13 -19.46
C LEU A 476 -4.69 -8.61 -19.89
N ARG A 477 -4.65 -7.34 -20.23
CA ARG A 477 -3.43 -6.58 -20.50
C ARG A 477 -3.21 -5.54 -19.42
N GLY A 478 -1.95 -5.19 -19.17
CA GLY A 478 -1.62 -4.09 -18.27
C GLY A 478 -2.23 -2.77 -18.74
N GLU A 479 -2.74 -1.97 -17.79
CA GLU A 479 -3.14 -0.59 -18.05
C GLU A 479 -1.89 0.26 -18.24
N LEU A 480 -1.86 1.13 -19.25
CA LEU A 480 -0.80 2.13 -19.41
C LEU A 480 -1.26 3.46 -18.82
N LEU A 481 -0.43 4.03 -17.96
CA LEU A 481 -0.69 5.28 -17.26
C LEU A 481 0.29 6.34 -17.75
N TYR A 482 -0.23 7.47 -18.19
CA TYR A 482 0.53 8.65 -18.62
C TYR A 482 0.18 9.79 -17.67
N ASN A 483 1.16 10.28 -16.91
CA ASN A 483 0.94 11.30 -15.90
C ASN A 483 1.83 12.52 -16.16
N ALA A 484 1.22 13.69 -16.33
CA ALA A 484 1.89 14.98 -16.42
C ALA A 484 1.44 15.85 -15.24
N ALA A 485 2.38 16.57 -14.61
CA ALA A 485 2.04 17.49 -13.51
C ALA A 485 2.86 18.76 -13.56
N LEU A 486 2.17 19.86 -13.28
CA LEU A 486 2.75 21.19 -13.04
C LEU A 486 2.57 21.52 -11.56
N GLN A 487 3.67 21.72 -10.84
CA GLN A 487 3.64 22.04 -9.42
C GLN A 487 4.29 23.40 -9.16
N PHE A 488 3.63 24.23 -8.36
CA PHE A 488 4.14 25.48 -7.85
C PHE A 488 4.26 25.41 -6.33
N VAL A 489 5.44 25.63 -5.80
CA VAL A 489 5.72 25.76 -4.36
C VAL A 489 5.94 27.23 -4.05
N LEU A 490 5.15 27.80 -3.15
CA LEU A 490 5.24 29.19 -2.71
C LEU A 490 5.81 29.27 -1.29
N LYS A 491 6.86 30.06 -1.10
CA LYS A 491 7.54 30.30 0.20
C LYS A 491 7.98 29.01 0.89
N SER A 492 8.39 27.99 0.12
CA SER A 492 8.73 26.64 0.60
C SER A 492 7.64 25.97 1.45
N ARG A 493 6.41 26.49 1.43
CA ARG A 493 5.34 26.15 2.38
C ARG A 493 4.04 25.74 1.71
N TYR A 494 3.54 26.56 0.77
CA TYR A 494 2.28 26.31 0.07
C TYR A 494 2.53 25.53 -1.21
N VAL A 495 1.72 24.53 -1.50
CA VAL A 495 1.87 23.67 -2.66
C VAL A 495 0.60 23.68 -3.49
N PHE A 496 0.77 23.97 -4.77
CA PHE A 496 -0.30 23.90 -5.77
C PHE A 496 0.17 22.95 -6.86
N SER A 497 -0.63 21.97 -7.20
CA SER A 497 -0.29 20.99 -8.24
C SER A 497 -1.49 20.77 -9.16
N LEU A 498 -1.29 20.94 -10.45
CA LEU A 498 -2.23 20.56 -11.49
C LEU A 498 -1.67 19.33 -12.20
N SER A 499 -2.37 18.19 -12.13
CA SER A 499 -1.96 16.96 -12.76
C SER A 499 -2.99 16.43 -13.75
N ALA A 500 -2.52 15.88 -14.86
CA ALA A 500 -3.33 15.23 -15.89
C ALA A 500 -2.90 13.78 -16.01
N LEU A 501 -3.82 12.86 -15.71
CA LEU A 501 -3.61 11.41 -15.81
C LEU A 501 -4.46 10.86 -16.97
N PHE A 502 -3.82 10.10 -17.86
CA PHE A 502 -4.50 9.31 -18.87
C PHE A 502 -4.21 7.82 -18.64
N ILE A 503 -5.25 7.00 -18.58
CA ILE A 503 -5.15 5.53 -18.44
C ILE A 503 -5.72 4.90 -19.71
N ASP A 504 -4.88 4.17 -20.43
CA ASP A 504 -5.29 3.35 -21.57
C ASP A 504 -5.50 1.89 -21.12
N ARG A 505 -6.38 1.17 -21.80
CA ARG A 505 -6.72 -0.22 -21.50
C ARG A 505 -7.19 -0.45 -20.06
N LYS A 506 -8.07 0.45 -19.55
CA LYS A 506 -8.60 0.37 -18.19
C LYS A 506 -9.19 -1.01 -17.90
N ILE A 507 -8.75 -1.64 -16.80
CA ILE A 507 -9.33 -2.87 -16.29
C ILE A 507 -10.54 -2.51 -15.45
N ASN A 508 -11.72 -2.98 -15.85
CA ASN A 508 -12.97 -2.78 -15.12
C ASN A 508 -13.53 -4.12 -14.64
N GLU A 509 -14.12 -4.11 -13.46
CA GLU A 509 -14.95 -5.20 -12.96
C GLU A 509 -16.26 -5.25 -13.75
N MET A 510 -16.66 -6.45 -14.11
CA MET A 510 -17.89 -6.72 -14.85
C MET A 510 -18.72 -7.71 -14.06
N TYR A 511 -19.98 -7.36 -13.87
CA TYR A 511 -20.99 -8.19 -13.23
C TYR A 511 -21.97 -8.61 -14.31
N GLU A 512 -22.16 -9.89 -14.47
CA GLU A 512 -23.00 -10.47 -15.53
C GLU A 512 -23.91 -11.53 -14.93
N GLN A 513 -25.19 -11.49 -15.27
CA GLN A 513 -26.10 -12.56 -14.92
C GLN A 513 -25.90 -13.74 -15.85
N ILE A 514 -25.64 -14.92 -15.28
CA ILE A 514 -25.47 -16.18 -15.98
C ILE A 514 -26.66 -17.10 -15.64
N GLY A 515 -27.51 -17.38 -16.66
CA GLY A 515 -28.75 -18.08 -16.40
C GLY A 515 -29.70 -17.30 -15.46
N GLU A 516 -30.55 -18.01 -14.74
CA GLU A 516 -31.61 -17.39 -13.93
C GLU A 516 -31.15 -16.98 -12.51
N ARG A 517 -30.06 -17.58 -12.00
CA ARG A 517 -29.78 -17.52 -10.55
C ARG A 517 -28.36 -17.13 -10.19
N GLN A 518 -27.44 -17.05 -11.14
CA GLN A 518 -26.04 -16.84 -10.84
C GLN A 518 -25.51 -15.52 -11.40
N THR A 519 -24.73 -14.81 -10.57
CA THR A 519 -23.99 -13.61 -10.94
C THR A 519 -22.52 -13.96 -11.09
N ARG A 520 -21.96 -13.70 -12.28
CA ARG A 520 -20.52 -13.82 -12.56
C ARG A 520 -19.82 -12.50 -12.33
N TYR A 521 -18.77 -12.50 -11.55
CA TYR A 521 -17.82 -11.41 -11.40
C TYR A 521 -16.59 -11.71 -12.25
N THR A 522 -16.28 -10.86 -13.20
CA THR A 522 -15.08 -10.99 -14.04
C THR A 522 -14.43 -9.64 -14.31
N LEU A 523 -13.30 -9.61 -15.02
CA LEU A 523 -12.57 -8.40 -15.36
C LEU A 523 -12.33 -8.32 -16.87
N LYS A 524 -12.40 -7.09 -17.42
CA LYS A 524 -12.10 -6.83 -18.84
C LYS A 524 -11.29 -5.54 -18.98
N ASN A 525 -10.39 -5.51 -19.97
CA ASN A 525 -9.84 -4.23 -20.43
C ASN A 525 -10.92 -3.55 -21.27
N ASP A 526 -11.63 -2.62 -20.68
CA ASP A 526 -12.73 -1.92 -21.34
C ASP A 526 -12.71 -0.43 -21.02
N GLY A 527 -12.27 0.34 -22.00
CA GLY A 527 -12.29 1.79 -21.96
C GLY A 527 -10.98 2.46 -21.56
N ARG A 528 -11.11 3.76 -21.36
CA ARG A 528 -10.06 4.71 -21.04
C ARG A 528 -10.52 5.64 -19.94
N THR A 529 -9.55 6.15 -19.17
CA THR A 529 -9.83 7.19 -18.16
C THR A 529 -8.94 8.39 -18.41
N LYS A 530 -9.51 9.60 -18.37
CA LYS A 530 -8.77 10.84 -18.29
C LYS A 530 -9.14 11.49 -16.96
N ARG A 531 -8.17 12.05 -16.26
CA ARG A 531 -8.41 12.77 -15.00
C ARG A 531 -7.55 14.01 -14.95
N LEU A 532 -8.17 15.14 -14.61
CA LEU A 532 -7.49 16.38 -14.27
C LEU A 532 -7.68 16.60 -12.76
N THR A 533 -6.60 16.83 -12.04
CA THR A 533 -6.62 17.02 -10.59
C THR A 533 -5.91 18.31 -10.21
N LEU A 534 -6.59 19.17 -9.46
CA LEU A 534 -6.00 20.32 -8.78
C LEU A 534 -5.84 19.97 -7.30
N TYR A 535 -4.60 19.97 -6.84
CA TYR A 535 -4.26 19.79 -5.43
C TYR A 535 -3.72 21.08 -4.84
N MET A 536 -4.16 21.40 -3.62
CA MET A 536 -3.71 22.57 -2.86
C MET A 536 -3.36 22.15 -1.42
N GLY A 537 -2.10 22.37 -1.04
CA GLY A 537 -1.59 22.14 0.32
C GLY A 537 -1.34 23.47 1.03
N ILE A 538 -2.12 23.75 2.07
CA ILE A 538 -2.15 25.05 2.77
C ILE A 538 -1.86 24.84 4.26
N PRO A 539 -0.60 24.90 4.70
CA PRO A 539 -0.25 24.84 6.11
C PRO A 539 -0.42 26.19 6.80
N PHE A 540 -0.79 26.12 8.07
CA PHE A 540 -0.99 27.27 8.93
C PHE A 540 -0.39 27.01 10.32
N THR A 541 0.22 28.03 10.95
CA THR A 541 0.81 27.91 12.27
C THR A 541 0.45 29.15 13.09
N TRP A 542 -0.15 28.95 14.25
CA TRP A 542 -0.50 30.01 15.18
C TRP A 542 -0.29 29.54 16.63
N GLY A 543 0.72 30.08 17.30
CA GLY A 543 1.10 29.69 18.65
C GLY A 543 1.34 28.17 18.76
N VAL A 544 0.58 27.52 19.63
CA VAL A 544 0.64 26.07 19.85
C VAL A 544 -0.02 25.23 18.75
N TRP A 545 -0.81 25.87 17.89
CA TRP A 545 -1.58 25.22 16.83
C TRP A 545 -0.85 25.21 15.50
N ASN A 546 -0.63 24.02 14.98
CA ASN A 546 -0.18 23.78 13.60
C ASN A 546 -1.29 23.06 12.87
N CYS A 547 -1.77 23.69 11.81
CA CYS A 547 -2.81 23.15 10.95
C CYS A 547 -2.27 22.97 9.53
N ARG A 548 -2.70 21.91 8.86
CA ARG A 548 -2.46 21.72 7.44
C ARG A 548 -3.76 21.28 6.78
N ASN A 549 -4.14 22.02 5.77
CA ASN A 549 -5.31 21.75 4.96
C ASN A 549 -4.87 21.31 3.56
N ASN A 550 -5.40 20.20 3.10
CA ASN A 550 -5.23 19.69 1.75
C ASN A 550 -6.60 19.68 1.07
N VAL A 551 -6.67 20.25 -0.12
CA VAL A 551 -7.86 20.24 -0.98
C VAL A 551 -7.48 19.58 -2.28
N GLU A 552 -8.22 18.58 -2.70
CA GLU A 552 -8.11 17.94 -4.00
C GLU A 552 -9.43 18.05 -4.73
N LEU A 553 -9.41 18.66 -5.91
CA LEU A 553 -10.53 18.77 -6.84
C LEU A 553 -10.14 18.01 -8.09
N SER A 554 -10.98 17.07 -8.53
CA SER A 554 -10.68 16.26 -9.71
C SER A 554 -11.89 16.17 -10.64
N GLU A 555 -11.64 16.31 -11.93
CA GLU A 555 -12.61 16.00 -12.99
C GLU A 555 -12.10 14.76 -13.72
N SER A 556 -12.93 13.73 -13.77
CA SER A 556 -12.62 12.44 -14.39
C SER A 556 -13.60 12.13 -15.51
N TRP A 557 -13.06 11.68 -16.64
CA TRP A 557 -13.83 11.24 -17.81
C TRP A 557 -13.52 9.77 -18.05
N TYR A 558 -14.53 8.94 -17.92
CA TYR A 558 -14.47 7.49 -18.16
C TYR A 558 -15.22 7.20 -19.48
N GLY A 559 -14.65 6.39 -20.35
CA GLY A 559 -15.32 6.09 -21.61
C GLY A 559 -14.82 4.84 -22.29
N ASN A 560 -15.76 4.16 -22.98
CA ASN A 560 -15.48 3.11 -23.95
C ASN A 560 -16.22 3.45 -25.27
N SER A 561 -16.35 2.49 -26.20
CA SER A 561 -17.06 2.67 -27.47
C SER A 561 -18.57 2.94 -27.30
N ALA A 562 -19.17 2.47 -26.21
CA ALA A 562 -20.64 2.49 -26.02
C ALA A 562 -21.08 3.53 -24.96
N LYS A 563 -20.24 3.89 -24.00
CA LYS A 563 -20.65 4.72 -22.85
C LYS A 563 -19.60 5.73 -22.45
N ARG A 564 -20.03 6.91 -22.03
CA ARG A 564 -19.19 7.95 -21.42
C ARG A 564 -19.80 8.41 -20.13
N VAL A 565 -18.95 8.58 -19.11
CA VAL A 565 -19.34 9.05 -17.78
C VAL A 565 -18.30 10.06 -17.32
N ASN A 566 -18.74 11.17 -16.75
CA ASN A 566 -17.87 12.11 -16.06
C ASN A 566 -18.23 12.18 -14.58
N ASP A 567 -17.23 12.53 -13.78
CA ASP A 567 -17.36 12.66 -12.33
C ASP A 567 -16.45 13.74 -11.78
N PHE A 568 -17.03 14.59 -10.94
CA PHE A 568 -16.29 15.62 -10.21
C PHE A 568 -16.02 15.14 -8.78
N GLY A 569 -14.76 14.92 -8.46
CA GLY A 569 -14.30 14.45 -7.15
C GLY A 569 -13.86 15.62 -6.25
N VAL A 570 -14.15 15.49 -4.96
CA VAL A 570 -13.69 16.41 -3.91
C VAL A 570 -13.13 15.59 -2.74
N VAL A 571 -11.89 15.86 -2.37
CA VAL A 571 -11.30 15.38 -1.11
C VAL A 571 -10.78 16.59 -0.34
N PHE A 572 -11.20 16.71 0.91
CA PHE A 572 -10.69 17.70 1.85
C PHE A 572 -10.09 16.98 3.06
N SER A 573 -8.89 17.37 3.47
CA SER A 573 -8.26 16.85 4.68
C SER A 573 -7.68 17.99 5.49
N SER A 574 -7.97 18.05 6.79
CA SER A 574 -7.45 19.02 7.73
C SER A 574 -6.78 18.30 8.90
N PHE A 575 -5.47 18.49 9.05
CA PHE A 575 -4.66 17.92 10.11
C PHE A 575 -4.32 19.01 11.13
N ASN A 576 -4.86 18.91 12.33
CA ASN A 576 -4.71 19.89 13.37
C ASN A 576 -3.90 19.30 14.52
N ARG A 577 -2.83 19.99 14.89
CA ARG A 577 -1.92 19.59 15.96
C ARG A 577 -1.77 20.73 16.95
N PHE A 578 -2.00 20.43 18.23
CA PHE A 578 -1.92 21.35 19.35
C PHE A 578 -0.80 20.89 20.29
N ARG A 579 0.33 21.60 20.31
CA ARG A 579 1.43 21.30 21.22
C ARG A 579 1.16 21.98 22.56
N LEU A 580 0.42 21.32 23.45
CA LEU A 580 -0.05 21.87 24.73
C LEU A 580 1.06 21.95 25.77
N SER A 581 2.04 21.03 25.71
CA SER A 581 3.25 21.08 26.54
C SER A 581 4.43 20.44 25.79
N LYS A 582 5.61 20.40 26.45
CA LYS A 582 6.78 19.66 25.94
C LYS A 582 6.51 18.15 25.85
N GLN A 583 5.62 17.64 26.68
CA GLN A 583 5.31 16.22 26.83
C GLN A 583 4.01 15.82 26.13
N PHE A 584 3.04 16.74 25.97
CA PHE A 584 1.71 16.41 25.48
C PHE A 584 1.35 17.17 24.20
N THR A 585 0.93 16.42 23.20
CA THR A 585 0.41 16.92 21.93
C THR A 585 -0.98 16.33 21.69
N ALA A 586 -1.98 17.18 21.47
CA ALA A 586 -3.30 16.78 21.02
C ALA A 586 -3.40 16.95 19.51
N MET A 587 -4.18 16.10 18.85
CA MET A 587 -4.41 16.14 17.39
C MET A 587 -5.88 15.92 17.09
N ALA A 588 -6.38 16.66 16.10
CA ALA A 588 -7.73 16.50 15.56
C ALA A 588 -7.64 16.54 14.04
N ASN A 589 -8.03 15.45 13.38
CA ASN A 589 -7.97 15.34 11.93
C ASN A 589 -9.37 15.19 11.37
N VAL A 590 -9.66 15.92 10.30
CA VAL A 590 -10.94 15.85 9.59
C VAL A 590 -10.66 15.50 8.13
N ARG A 591 -11.40 14.54 7.60
CA ARG A 591 -11.33 14.15 6.19
C ARG A 591 -12.74 14.02 5.62
N TYR A 592 -13.00 14.77 4.54
CA TYR A 592 -14.19 14.62 3.73
C TYR A 592 -13.83 14.03 2.38
N VAL A 593 -14.60 13.04 1.94
CA VAL A 593 -14.50 12.45 0.60
C VAL A 593 -15.90 12.41 0.00
N ARG A 594 -16.05 13.07 -1.14
CA ARG A 594 -17.27 12.99 -1.93
C ARG A 594 -17.38 11.62 -2.60
N HIS A 595 -18.58 11.10 -2.76
CA HIS A 595 -18.87 9.94 -3.60
C HIS A 595 -18.33 10.11 -5.03
N TYR A 596 -18.11 9.01 -5.74
CA TYR A 596 -17.58 9.03 -7.10
C TYR A 596 -18.36 8.10 -8.05
N LYS A 597 -18.25 8.37 -9.35
CA LYS A 597 -18.80 7.54 -10.43
C LYS A 597 -17.68 7.11 -11.35
N GLN A 598 -17.78 5.90 -11.86
CA GLN A 598 -16.93 5.34 -12.92
C GLN A 598 -17.82 4.75 -14.02
N LEU A 599 -17.24 4.14 -15.04
CA LEU A 599 -17.98 3.64 -16.20
C LEU A 599 -19.13 2.70 -15.82
N TYR A 600 -18.89 1.80 -14.89
CA TYR A 600 -19.84 0.79 -14.42
C TYR A 600 -20.17 0.91 -12.94
N LEU A 601 -19.36 1.57 -12.15
CA LEU A 601 -19.47 1.66 -10.70
C LEU A 601 -19.90 3.06 -10.25
N ILE A 602 -20.87 3.12 -9.36
CA ILE A 602 -21.28 4.34 -8.68
C ILE A 602 -21.10 4.10 -7.18
N GLN A 603 -20.12 4.76 -6.59
CA GLN A 603 -19.98 4.87 -5.14
C GLN A 603 -20.91 5.95 -4.65
N LYS A 604 -21.91 5.66 -3.83
CA LYS A 604 -22.95 6.61 -3.42
C LYS A 604 -22.73 7.24 -2.05
N THR A 605 -21.69 6.87 -1.34
CA THR A 605 -21.50 7.30 0.05
C THR A 605 -20.43 8.37 0.16
N ASP A 606 -20.82 9.57 0.55
CA ASP A 606 -19.90 10.57 1.07
C ASP A 606 -19.52 10.19 2.50
N TYR A 607 -18.30 10.50 2.92
CA TYR A 607 -17.97 10.37 4.34
C TYR A 607 -17.21 11.59 4.89
N VAL A 608 -17.43 11.85 6.18
CA VAL A 608 -16.69 12.80 6.99
C VAL A 608 -16.03 12.03 8.14
N GLY A 609 -14.76 11.68 8.00
CA GLY A 609 -13.99 11.05 9.07
C GLY A 609 -13.45 12.12 10.03
N VAL A 610 -13.60 11.91 11.33
CA VAL A 610 -13.03 12.75 12.39
C VAL A 610 -12.20 11.86 13.31
N ASP A 611 -10.90 12.17 13.44
CA ASP A 611 -9.98 11.44 14.32
C ASP A 611 -9.49 12.41 15.42
N ILE A 612 -9.49 11.97 16.68
CA ILE A 612 -8.98 12.72 17.86
C ILE A 612 -7.95 11.86 18.56
N GLU A 613 -6.75 12.41 18.75
CA GLU A 613 -5.63 11.67 19.32
C GLU A 613 -4.87 12.50 20.36
N GLY A 614 -4.33 11.83 21.36
CA GLY A 614 -3.38 12.35 22.33
C GLY A 614 -2.05 11.61 22.25
N ASP A 615 -0.96 12.32 22.35
CA ASP A 615 0.40 11.77 22.40
C ASP A 615 1.12 12.32 23.62
N TYR A 616 1.48 11.45 24.55
CA TYR A 616 2.14 11.80 25.80
C TYR A 616 3.47 11.09 25.95
N ASN A 617 4.54 11.88 26.13
CA ASN A 617 5.90 11.40 26.32
C ASN A 617 6.34 11.63 27.77
N CYS A 618 6.76 10.57 28.45
CA CYS A 618 7.22 10.62 29.82
C CYS A 618 8.55 9.85 30.03
N PHE A 619 9.09 9.88 31.26
CA PHE A 619 10.37 9.25 31.62
C PHE A 619 11.53 9.63 30.67
N LYS A 620 11.72 10.94 30.42
CA LYS A 620 12.74 11.46 29.50
C LYS A 620 12.61 10.93 28.07
N ASP A 621 11.38 10.93 27.54
CA ASP A 621 10.99 10.45 26.23
C ASP A 621 11.19 8.91 26.03
N ARG A 622 11.38 8.13 27.10
CA ARG A 622 11.51 6.67 27.02
C ARG A 622 10.16 5.96 26.91
N LEU A 623 9.13 6.47 27.56
CA LEU A 623 7.78 5.93 27.48
C LEU A 623 6.89 6.91 26.69
N ASN A 624 6.32 6.40 25.60
CA ASN A 624 5.30 7.09 24.81
C ASN A 624 3.94 6.41 25.01
N VAL A 625 2.93 7.22 25.27
CA VAL A 625 1.53 6.80 25.34
C VAL A 625 0.77 7.53 24.24
N ASN A 626 0.32 6.79 23.24
CA ASN A 626 -0.53 7.31 22.17
C ASN A 626 -1.94 6.72 22.31
N PHE A 627 -2.96 7.56 22.35
CA PHE A 627 -4.34 7.13 22.55
C PHE A 627 -5.31 8.00 21.76
N GLY A 628 -6.50 7.47 21.49
CA GLY A 628 -7.48 8.29 20.78
C GLY A 628 -8.66 7.52 20.23
N VAL A 629 -9.42 8.23 19.40
CA VAL A 629 -10.56 7.72 18.66
C VAL A 629 -10.37 8.03 17.19
N LYS A 630 -10.42 7.01 16.34
CA LYS A 630 -10.48 7.13 14.89
C LYS A 630 -11.92 7.03 14.43
N ASP A 631 -12.28 7.81 13.41
CA ASP A 631 -13.62 7.90 12.85
C ASP A 631 -14.73 8.06 13.90
N LEU A 632 -14.61 9.10 14.70
CA LEU A 632 -15.55 9.42 15.79
C LEU A 632 -17.02 9.39 15.34
N LEU A 633 -17.30 9.82 14.10
CA LEU A 633 -18.64 9.88 13.51
C LEU A 633 -19.12 8.53 12.96
N ASN A 634 -18.26 7.51 12.91
CA ASN A 634 -18.55 6.20 12.32
C ASN A 634 -19.06 6.29 10.87
N SER A 635 -18.49 7.17 10.09
CA SER A 635 -18.95 7.47 8.73
C SER A 635 -18.28 6.63 7.65
N ARG A 636 -17.01 6.21 7.89
CA ARG A 636 -16.22 5.42 6.91
C ARG A 636 -16.73 3.98 6.76
N GLY A 637 -17.45 3.47 7.77
CA GLY A 637 -17.97 2.10 7.80
C GLY A 637 -19.27 1.89 7.02
N LYS A 638 -19.80 2.92 6.40
CA LYS A 638 -21.01 2.87 5.57
C LYS A 638 -20.60 3.09 4.12
N ASN A 639 -20.73 2.07 3.31
CA ASN A 639 -20.36 2.15 1.90
C ASN A 639 -21.45 1.53 1.04
N ARG A 640 -22.05 2.35 0.16
CA ARG A 640 -23.05 1.92 -0.80
C ARG A 640 -22.50 2.02 -2.21
N GLN A 641 -22.49 0.91 -2.91
CA GLN A 641 -22.03 0.81 -4.29
C GLN A 641 -23.16 0.33 -5.19
N ILE A 642 -23.23 0.85 -6.39
CA ILE A 642 -24.13 0.36 -7.43
C ILE A 642 -23.29 0.11 -8.68
N PHE A 643 -23.34 -1.08 -9.17
CA PHE A 643 -22.79 -1.49 -10.44
C PHE A 643 -23.90 -1.61 -11.48
N ARG A 644 -23.67 -1.13 -12.72
CA ARG A 644 -24.65 -1.17 -13.82
C ARG A 644 -23.99 -1.57 -15.13
N ASN A 645 -24.51 -2.66 -15.73
CA ASN A 645 -24.07 -3.14 -17.03
C ASN A 645 -25.22 -3.80 -17.80
N GLY A 646 -25.56 -3.25 -19.00
CA GLY A 646 -26.42 -3.92 -19.96
C GLY A 646 -27.80 -4.39 -19.47
N GLY A 647 -28.44 -3.69 -18.53
CA GLY A 647 -29.73 -4.06 -17.95
C GLY A 647 -29.62 -4.94 -16.69
N PHE A 648 -28.40 -5.19 -16.22
CA PHE A 648 -28.11 -5.79 -14.92
C PHE A 648 -27.64 -4.71 -13.94
N GLU A 649 -28.14 -4.72 -12.71
CA GLU A 649 -27.70 -3.88 -11.61
C GLU A 649 -27.33 -4.75 -10.41
N HIS A 650 -26.14 -4.53 -9.85
CA HIS A 650 -25.70 -5.07 -8.57
C HIS A 650 -25.58 -3.94 -7.57
N HIS A 651 -26.30 -4.04 -6.47
CA HIS A 651 -26.24 -3.10 -5.35
C HIS A 651 -25.55 -3.78 -4.18
N SER A 652 -24.57 -3.13 -3.58
CA SER A 652 -23.86 -3.63 -2.41
C SER A 652 -23.81 -2.56 -1.31
N ASP A 653 -24.37 -2.89 -0.16
CA ASP A 653 -24.38 -2.06 1.04
C ASP A 653 -23.51 -2.72 2.12
N PHE A 654 -22.31 -2.18 2.34
CA PHE A 654 -21.38 -2.61 3.38
C PHE A 654 -21.60 -1.80 4.66
N HIS A 655 -21.75 -2.50 5.79
CA HIS A 655 -21.85 -1.89 7.10
C HIS A 655 -20.86 -2.55 8.08
N PHE A 656 -19.85 -1.80 8.50
CA PHE A 656 -18.97 -2.20 9.58
C PHE A 656 -18.75 -1.04 10.55
N LEU A 657 -18.46 -1.33 11.79
CA LEU A 657 -18.12 -0.31 12.77
C LEU A 657 -16.68 0.17 12.48
N SER A 658 -16.54 1.38 11.95
CA SER A 658 -15.25 2.01 11.64
C SER A 658 -14.69 2.83 12.81
N ARG A 659 -15.57 3.28 13.74
CA ARG A 659 -15.13 3.96 14.96
C ARG A 659 -14.26 3.03 15.80
N LYS A 660 -13.05 3.51 16.09
CA LYS A 660 -12.01 2.75 16.77
C LYS A 660 -11.43 3.55 17.93
N PHE A 661 -11.51 3.02 19.14
CA PHE A 661 -10.74 3.48 20.30
C PHE A 661 -9.43 2.72 20.33
N PHE A 662 -8.33 3.40 20.65
CA PHE A 662 -7.03 2.74 20.76
C PHE A 662 -6.18 3.36 21.85
N VAL A 663 -5.30 2.54 22.43
CA VAL A 663 -4.20 2.94 23.31
C VAL A 663 -2.97 2.15 22.92
N CYS A 664 -1.87 2.84 22.67
CA CYS A 664 -0.57 2.25 22.34
C CYS A 664 0.48 2.73 23.34
N LEU A 665 1.15 1.80 23.98
CA LEU A 665 2.26 2.03 24.89
C LEU A 665 3.55 1.60 24.21
N THR A 666 4.58 2.45 24.22
CA THR A 666 5.90 2.11 23.67
C THR A 666 6.99 2.54 24.65
N TYR A 667 7.77 1.58 25.14
CA TYR A 667 8.96 1.84 25.94
C TYR A 667 10.21 1.61 25.10
N SER A 668 11.05 2.64 24.99
CA SER A 668 12.31 2.62 24.23
C SER A 668 13.50 2.71 25.18
N PHE A 669 14.53 1.91 24.92
CA PHE A 669 15.74 1.89 25.72
C PHE A 669 17.00 1.84 24.83
N SER A 670 18.10 2.38 25.37
CA SER A 670 19.43 2.20 24.78
C SER A 670 20.46 2.08 25.91
N ALA A 671 21.38 1.12 25.77
CA ALA A 671 22.51 0.88 26.66
C ALA A 671 23.78 0.79 25.80
N GLY A 672 24.73 1.68 26.03
CA GLY A 672 26.00 1.75 25.29
C GLY A 672 26.58 3.15 25.23
N SER A 673 27.86 3.28 24.85
CA SER A 673 28.51 4.57 24.72
C SER A 673 28.20 5.24 23.38
N LYS A 674 27.71 6.47 23.40
CA LYS A 674 27.67 7.34 22.22
C LYS A 674 29.10 7.72 21.85
N ARG A 675 29.79 6.97 21.02
CA ARG A 675 30.96 7.51 20.32
C ARG A 675 30.42 8.27 19.11
N ALA A 676 30.58 9.59 19.11
CA ALA A 676 30.37 10.42 17.92
C ALA A 676 31.28 9.90 16.83
N ASN A 677 30.74 9.24 15.83
CA ASN A 677 31.53 8.78 14.69
C ASN A 677 32.02 9.99 13.91
N ARG A 678 33.34 10.08 13.67
CA ARG A 678 33.96 11.08 12.76
C ARG A 678 33.33 11.10 11.35
N HIS A 679 32.58 10.06 10.97
CA HIS A 679 31.91 9.97 9.67
C HIS A 679 30.65 10.84 9.53
N ASP A 680 29.99 11.25 10.62
CA ASP A 680 28.87 12.20 10.53
C ASP A 680 29.31 13.60 10.05
N LYS A 681 30.60 13.94 10.17
CA LYS A 681 31.17 15.18 9.63
C LYS A 681 31.33 15.18 8.10
N THR A 682 31.38 14.00 7.47
CA THR A 682 31.55 13.89 6.00
C THR A 682 30.23 14.15 5.27
N TYR A 683 29.08 13.89 5.92
CA TYR A 683 27.76 14.20 5.35
C TYR A 683 27.35 15.68 5.49
N SER A 684 27.92 16.41 6.44
CA SER A 684 27.70 17.86 6.57
C SER A 684 28.41 18.67 5.46
N ASN A 685 29.43 18.10 4.82
CA ASN A 685 30.16 18.73 3.73
C ASN A 685 29.50 18.55 2.35
N GLU A 686 28.51 17.67 2.19
CA GLU A 686 27.76 17.59 0.93
C GLU A 686 26.85 18.80 0.71
N GLU A 687 26.29 19.39 1.76
CA GLU A 687 25.53 20.65 1.67
C GLU A 687 26.46 21.86 1.30
N ASP A 688 27.71 21.89 1.80
CA ASP A 688 28.65 22.94 1.47
C ASP A 688 29.27 22.76 0.07
N LYS A 689 29.35 21.53 -0.43
CA LYS A 689 29.73 21.24 -1.83
C LYS A 689 28.62 21.56 -2.84
N GLU A 690 27.33 21.54 -2.42
CA GLU A 690 26.24 22.03 -3.26
C GLU A 690 26.16 23.57 -3.30
N ARG A 691 26.87 24.27 -2.40
CA ARG A 691 26.99 25.75 -2.38
C ARG A 691 28.16 26.26 -3.19
N MET A 692 29.14 25.41 -3.60
CA MET A 692 30.21 25.71 -4.53
C MET A 692 29.83 25.33 -5.97
#